data_5203c23d39e38bd370ace12cbbdb0e13
#
_entry.id   5203c23d39e38bd370ace12cbbdb0e13
#
_cell.length_a   1.000
_cell.length_b   1.000
_cell.length_c   1.000
_cell.angle_alpha   90.00
_cell.angle_beta   90.00
_cell.angle_gamma   90.00
#
_symmetry.space_group_name_H-M   'P 1'
#
loop_
_entity.id
_entity.type
_entity.pdbx_description
1 polymer ?
#
loop_
_entity_poly.entity_id
_entity_poly.type
_entity_poly.pdbx_seq_one_letter_code
_entity_poly.pdbx_strand_id
1 'polypeptide(L)'
;MKFPRILLTFGLAAALAGCSLAPNLPVNPFGPTAAPSATPAPTLPPVPTSTPTPLPAIRIEGGDRALFIGDYETARVEYRLAFDQSADADTRAEALWGMARTEFEAGRFAAAAEFLNQLTGEYPGHKRGAQAHFLLAEIHDEQGRAAEAAAEYGAYLSARGGFLDVYALERQGDAYFEARDYAAALQSYTTAAQAPRPAADADIEVKIGRTRAALGDYAGALAQYDAIAQATNNDFVKAQMDYLSGSAHKFLGQTDEMKARFLHAVENYPVSYDSYLSLVELLDAGAAVSDFDRGLVDYFAGQYDMALAAFDRYISAGLDSDGTARYYRALTFVELKRYEEAVNGFTYFIANYPRHPKWSAAWYGDLNAPVFRPGRAFTQWYYLNQHAQAAQSLRNFAAIAPSDPLALDYLMIAARVLERGGLLNDAANLWETIADQFSGDVRSGEAAFLAGITRYRLGDFSRALSDFQRSLLLSADSQNRARALLWIGKAQTQRGDGEAARLAWTQSQSLDSTGYYSLRSRDLLLGRASFAPASFVNLDVDLASERIAAASWVRLTFSLPANTDLSGPGALASDPRFIRGAEFWELGLYDEARAEFEDLRLSVSADAANSFRLANYLLDLGLYRSGIYAIRQVLTLAGLDEHSASLQAADYFSHVRYGAYYRDLVEPAAQLNGFDPLFLFSVMRQESLFEGFVRSTAGARGLMQIVPATGADVALRLGWPLSFQPDMLYRPIVSVKLGAYYLASNRIALSGDLYGALAAYNAGPGNAIAWQQLAGNDPDLFLEVVRAAETRDYIRGVYEIYNIYSALYSPVR
;
A
#
# COMPACT_ATOMS: atom_id res chain seq x y z
N MET A 1 23.90 17.29 -13.42
CA MET A 1 24.06 15.83 -13.37
C MET A 1 22.78 15.29 -12.83
N LYS A 2 21.96 14.69 -13.69
CA LYS A 2 20.72 14.03 -13.25
C LYS A 2 21.12 12.89 -12.32
N PHE A 3 20.89 13.06 -11.01
CA PHE A 3 20.92 11.93 -10.11
C PHE A 3 19.64 11.15 -10.35
N PRO A 4 19.72 9.87 -10.77
CA PRO A 4 18.52 9.06 -10.76
C PRO A 4 18.01 9.01 -9.33
N ARG A 5 16.72 9.24 -9.14
CA ARG A 5 16.02 8.90 -7.91
C ARG A 5 16.24 7.40 -7.67
N ILE A 6 17.30 7.06 -6.95
CA ILE A 6 17.56 5.68 -6.52
C ILE A 6 16.64 5.45 -5.34
N LEU A 7 15.44 4.98 -5.64
CA LEU A 7 14.64 4.25 -4.68
C LEU A 7 15.42 2.97 -4.33
N LEU A 8 15.93 2.90 -3.11
CA LEU A 8 16.42 1.65 -2.53
C LEU A 8 15.23 0.71 -2.37
N THR A 9 14.93 -0.06 -3.42
CA THR A 9 14.13 -1.25 -3.31
C THR A 9 15.03 -2.38 -2.83
N PHE A 10 14.99 -2.69 -1.55
CA PHE A 10 15.44 -3.98 -1.09
C PHE A 10 14.48 -5.03 -1.64
N GLY A 11 14.85 -5.57 -2.79
CA GLY A 11 14.13 -6.66 -3.42
C GLY A 11 14.40 -7.95 -2.67
N LEU A 12 13.36 -8.51 -2.07
CA LEU A 12 13.32 -9.93 -1.77
C LEU A 12 13.22 -10.66 -3.10
N ALA A 13 14.36 -11.01 -3.71
CA ALA A 13 14.41 -11.82 -4.90
C ALA A 13 14.04 -13.26 -4.55
N ALA A 14 12.75 -13.59 -4.66
CA ALA A 14 12.33 -14.97 -4.75
C ALA A 14 12.72 -15.49 -6.14
N ALA A 15 13.69 -16.39 -6.20
CA ALA A 15 14.10 -17.06 -7.42
C ALA A 15 12.94 -17.92 -7.95
N LEU A 16 12.31 -17.45 -9.03
CA LEU A 16 11.38 -18.24 -9.84
C LEU A 16 12.19 -19.05 -10.86
N ALA A 17 12.45 -20.32 -10.54
CA ALA A 17 12.77 -21.33 -11.55
C ALA A 17 11.46 -21.75 -12.21
N GLY A 18 11.10 -21.11 -13.32
CA GLY A 18 9.97 -21.48 -14.14
C GLY A 18 10.35 -22.58 -15.13
N CYS A 19 9.87 -23.78 -14.92
CA CYS A 19 9.80 -24.79 -15.96
C CYS A 19 8.63 -24.49 -16.89
N SER A 20 8.96 -24.20 -18.15
CA SER A 20 7.98 -24.12 -19.24
C SER A 20 7.48 -25.53 -19.59
N LEU A 21 6.23 -25.79 -19.32
CA LEU A 21 5.48 -26.89 -19.93
C LEU A 21 4.16 -26.29 -20.48
N ALA A 22 4.12 -26.12 -21.78
CA ALA A 22 2.88 -25.82 -22.49
C ALA A 22 2.07 -27.10 -22.69
N PRO A 23 0.80 -27.14 -22.38
CA PRO A 23 -0.11 -28.12 -22.94
C PRO A 23 -0.93 -27.47 -24.07
N ASN A 24 -0.96 -28.16 -25.22
CA ASN A 24 -1.83 -27.90 -26.33
C ASN A 24 -3.30 -27.91 -25.89
N LEU A 25 -4.01 -26.83 -26.14
CA LEU A 25 -5.47 -26.78 -26.02
C LEU A 25 -6.13 -27.12 -27.38
N PRO A 26 -7.20 -27.90 -27.38
CA PRO A 26 -7.89 -28.31 -28.61
C PRO A 26 -8.76 -27.21 -29.20
N VAL A 27 -8.83 -27.22 -30.52
CA VAL A 27 -9.57 -26.34 -31.40
C VAL A 27 -11.09 -26.48 -31.15
N ASN A 28 -11.76 -25.35 -31.07
CA ASN A 28 -13.19 -25.16 -30.92
C ASN A 28 -13.98 -25.71 -32.12
N PRO A 29 -15.00 -26.61 -31.95
CA PRO A 29 -15.85 -27.07 -33.01
C PRO A 29 -17.26 -26.49 -32.91
N PHE A 30 -17.44 -25.23 -33.33
CA PHE A 30 -18.81 -24.77 -33.70
C PHE A 30 -18.76 -24.02 -35.02
N GLY A 31 -19.09 -24.77 -36.06
CA GLY A 31 -19.47 -24.23 -37.36
C GLY A 31 -20.94 -23.78 -37.37
N PRO A 32 -21.35 -22.92 -38.28
CA PRO A 32 -22.65 -22.28 -38.25
C PRO A 32 -23.76 -23.22 -38.76
N THR A 33 -24.83 -23.38 -37.96
CA THR A 33 -26.06 -24.02 -38.39
C THR A 33 -26.97 -23.04 -39.12
N ALA A 34 -27.49 -23.45 -40.25
CA ALA A 34 -28.34 -22.68 -41.15
C ALA A 34 -29.69 -22.30 -40.56
N ALA A 35 -30.20 -21.14 -40.93
CA ALA A 35 -31.48 -20.60 -40.58
C ALA A 35 -32.62 -21.22 -41.44
N PRO A 36 -33.87 -21.30 -40.92
CA PRO A 36 -35.06 -21.34 -41.77
C PRO A 36 -35.67 -19.95 -41.94
N SER A 37 -35.99 -19.67 -43.15
CA SER A 37 -36.65 -18.48 -43.68
C SER A 37 -38.12 -18.39 -43.25
N ALA A 38 -38.53 -17.20 -42.77
CA ALA A 38 -39.86 -16.67 -42.96
C ALA A 38 -39.84 -15.13 -42.90
N THR A 39 -40.08 -14.49 -43.99
CA THR A 39 -40.16 -13.04 -44.17
C THR A 39 -41.54 -12.53 -43.78
N PRO A 40 -41.66 -11.55 -42.85
CA PRO A 40 -42.77 -10.60 -42.86
C PRO A 40 -42.34 -9.28 -43.51
N ALA A 41 -43.26 -8.60 -44.15
CA ALA A 41 -43.11 -7.39 -44.92
C ALA A 41 -42.42 -6.24 -44.16
N PRO A 42 -41.69 -5.35 -44.83
CA PRO A 42 -40.96 -4.30 -44.18
C PRO A 42 -41.90 -3.22 -43.62
N THR A 43 -41.99 -3.13 -42.31
CA THR A 43 -42.39 -1.89 -41.66
C THR A 43 -41.21 -0.93 -41.82
N LEU A 44 -41.48 0.27 -42.35
CA LEU A 44 -40.52 1.37 -42.41
C LEU A 44 -39.91 1.56 -41.02
N PRO A 45 -38.56 1.63 -40.90
CA PRO A 45 -37.95 1.92 -39.64
C PRO A 45 -38.43 3.30 -39.14
N PRO A 46 -38.70 3.46 -37.85
CA PRO A 46 -38.99 4.78 -37.29
C PRO A 46 -37.84 5.70 -37.65
N VAL A 47 -38.16 6.88 -38.17
CA VAL A 47 -37.21 7.95 -38.42
C VAL A 47 -36.44 8.14 -37.12
N PRO A 48 -35.10 8.02 -37.09
CA PRO A 48 -34.35 8.28 -35.88
C PRO A 48 -34.65 9.70 -35.43
N THR A 49 -35.33 9.85 -34.30
CA THR A 49 -35.42 11.11 -33.60
C THR A 49 -33.98 11.53 -33.31
N SER A 50 -33.55 12.66 -33.90
CA SER A 50 -32.25 13.22 -33.62
C SER A 50 -32.12 13.42 -32.12
N THR A 51 -31.26 12.65 -31.46
CA THR A 51 -30.92 12.90 -30.09
C THR A 51 -30.40 14.35 -30.00
N PRO A 52 -30.96 15.21 -29.15
CA PRO A 52 -30.48 16.58 -29.07
C PRO A 52 -28.97 16.58 -28.79
N THR A 53 -28.22 17.39 -29.53
CA THR A 53 -26.77 17.53 -29.32
C THR A 53 -26.53 18.01 -27.87
N PRO A 54 -25.75 17.32 -27.06
CA PRO A 54 -25.46 17.75 -25.70
C PRO A 54 -24.89 19.17 -25.66
N LEU A 55 -25.31 19.94 -24.66
CA LEU A 55 -24.79 21.29 -24.44
C LEU A 55 -23.27 21.24 -24.13
N PRO A 56 -22.48 22.27 -24.50
CA PRO A 56 -21.05 22.30 -24.23
C PRO A 56 -20.67 22.06 -22.76
N ALA A 57 -21.46 22.55 -21.79
CA ALA A 57 -21.26 22.28 -20.37
C ALA A 57 -21.36 20.78 -20.01
N ILE A 58 -22.35 20.06 -20.58
CA ILE A 58 -22.49 18.60 -20.38
C ILE A 58 -21.30 17.84 -20.97
N ARG A 59 -20.73 18.35 -22.07
CA ARG A 59 -19.53 17.78 -22.66
C ARG A 59 -18.30 17.99 -21.80
N ILE A 60 -18.16 19.17 -21.15
CA ILE A 60 -17.10 19.39 -20.17
C ILE A 60 -17.21 18.37 -19.03
N GLU A 61 -18.40 18.19 -18.43
CA GLU A 61 -18.63 17.18 -17.40
C GLU A 61 -18.28 15.76 -17.86
N GLY A 62 -18.66 15.41 -19.10
CA GLY A 62 -18.31 14.13 -19.73
C GLY A 62 -16.80 13.97 -19.91
N GLY A 63 -16.12 15.02 -20.34
CA GLY A 63 -14.68 15.10 -20.46
C GLY A 63 -13.96 14.96 -19.11
N ASP A 64 -14.44 15.68 -18.08
CA ASP A 64 -13.91 15.61 -16.72
C ASP A 64 -14.04 14.20 -16.15
N ARG A 65 -15.20 13.55 -16.33
CA ARG A 65 -15.39 12.16 -15.91
C ARG A 65 -14.45 11.21 -16.64
N ALA A 66 -14.34 11.35 -17.96
CA ALA A 66 -13.47 10.50 -18.77
C ALA A 66 -11.98 10.69 -18.40
N LEU A 67 -11.54 11.93 -18.17
CA LEU A 67 -10.20 12.25 -17.69
C LEU A 67 -9.96 11.61 -16.32
N PHE A 68 -10.89 11.77 -15.38
CA PHE A 68 -10.79 11.22 -14.03
C PHE A 68 -10.66 9.70 -14.00
N ILE A 69 -11.41 8.98 -14.86
CA ILE A 69 -11.27 7.52 -14.95
C ILE A 69 -10.10 7.07 -15.83
N GLY A 70 -9.41 8.00 -16.48
CA GLY A 70 -8.27 7.73 -17.36
C GLY A 70 -8.67 7.23 -18.76
N ASP A 71 -9.90 7.49 -19.23
CA ASP A 71 -10.31 7.29 -20.63
C ASP A 71 -9.96 8.52 -21.45
N TYR A 72 -8.67 8.65 -21.77
CA TYR A 72 -8.13 9.84 -22.45
C TYR A 72 -8.67 10.02 -23.88
N GLU A 73 -9.11 8.94 -24.54
CA GLU A 73 -9.68 9.05 -25.88
C GLU A 73 -11.06 9.71 -25.83
N THR A 74 -11.92 9.26 -24.93
CA THR A 74 -13.23 9.86 -24.71
C THR A 74 -13.10 11.31 -24.18
N ALA A 75 -12.20 11.55 -23.23
CA ALA A 75 -11.94 12.90 -22.69
C ALA A 75 -11.59 13.90 -23.81
N ARG A 76 -10.65 13.52 -24.69
CA ARG A 76 -10.24 14.35 -25.83
C ARG A 76 -11.39 14.68 -26.77
N VAL A 77 -12.24 13.70 -27.06
CA VAL A 77 -13.40 13.90 -27.95
C VAL A 77 -14.41 14.86 -27.32
N GLU A 78 -14.74 14.66 -26.05
CA GLU A 78 -15.73 15.49 -25.35
C GLU A 78 -15.27 16.94 -25.20
N TYR A 79 -14.03 17.17 -24.75
CA TYR A 79 -13.48 18.54 -24.65
C TYR A 79 -13.36 19.21 -26.03
N ARG A 80 -12.96 18.47 -27.08
CA ARG A 80 -12.90 19.05 -28.43
C ARG A 80 -14.29 19.49 -28.92
N LEU A 81 -15.30 18.66 -28.71
CA LEU A 81 -16.65 19.00 -29.07
C LEU A 81 -17.19 20.18 -28.24
N ALA A 82 -16.86 20.28 -26.96
CA ALA A 82 -17.22 21.44 -26.13
C ALA A 82 -16.58 22.73 -26.67
N PHE A 83 -15.30 22.69 -27.03
CA PHE A 83 -14.58 23.80 -27.62
C PHE A 83 -15.18 24.26 -28.93
N ASP A 84 -15.43 23.33 -29.87
CA ASP A 84 -15.91 23.62 -31.22
C ASP A 84 -17.37 24.11 -31.24
N GLN A 85 -18.20 23.70 -30.26
CA GLN A 85 -19.62 24.05 -30.16
C GLN A 85 -19.90 25.30 -29.33
N SER A 86 -18.95 25.79 -28.55
CA SER A 86 -19.14 26.97 -27.71
C SER A 86 -18.53 28.24 -28.31
N ALA A 87 -19.28 29.35 -28.20
CA ALA A 87 -18.77 30.69 -28.46
C ALA A 87 -18.37 31.41 -27.14
N ASP A 88 -18.73 30.81 -25.98
CA ASP A 88 -18.44 31.36 -24.68
C ASP A 88 -16.96 31.19 -24.31
N ALA A 89 -16.31 32.28 -23.89
CA ALA A 89 -14.87 32.29 -23.60
C ALA A 89 -14.49 31.40 -22.41
N ASP A 90 -15.31 31.36 -21.35
CA ASP A 90 -15.04 30.55 -20.17
C ASP A 90 -15.14 29.05 -20.52
N THR A 91 -16.19 28.62 -21.25
CA THR A 91 -16.36 27.24 -21.70
C THR A 91 -15.21 26.82 -22.63
N ARG A 92 -14.75 27.69 -23.52
CA ARG A 92 -13.61 27.38 -24.40
C ARG A 92 -12.30 27.25 -23.65
N ALA A 93 -12.07 28.11 -22.65
CA ALA A 93 -10.90 28.03 -21.79
C ALA A 93 -10.89 26.73 -20.95
N GLU A 94 -12.05 26.34 -20.37
CA GLU A 94 -12.17 25.05 -19.64
C GLU A 94 -11.98 23.85 -20.58
N ALA A 95 -12.50 23.90 -21.81
CA ALA A 95 -12.28 22.83 -22.80
C ALA A 95 -10.81 22.71 -23.22
N LEU A 96 -10.11 23.83 -23.47
CA LEU A 96 -8.68 23.84 -23.75
C LEU A 96 -7.87 23.28 -22.57
N TRP A 97 -8.22 23.66 -21.35
CA TRP A 97 -7.63 23.14 -20.12
C TRP A 97 -7.81 21.63 -20.02
N GLY A 98 -9.03 21.13 -20.25
CA GLY A 98 -9.30 19.68 -20.25
C GLY A 98 -8.51 18.92 -21.33
N MET A 99 -8.39 19.48 -22.54
CA MET A 99 -7.53 18.89 -23.59
C MET A 99 -6.06 18.89 -23.17
N ALA A 100 -5.56 20.00 -22.63
CA ALA A 100 -4.17 20.10 -22.17
C ALA A 100 -3.86 19.08 -21.08
N ARG A 101 -4.73 18.96 -20.08
CA ARG A 101 -4.59 17.99 -19.02
C ARG A 101 -4.64 16.54 -19.55
N THR A 102 -5.55 16.25 -20.46
CA THR A 102 -5.65 14.92 -21.07
C THR A 102 -4.37 14.52 -21.78
N GLU A 103 -3.75 15.46 -22.52
CA GLU A 103 -2.48 15.19 -23.20
C GLU A 103 -1.31 15.10 -22.21
N PHE A 104 -1.32 15.90 -21.14
CA PHE A 104 -0.31 15.87 -20.07
C PHE A 104 -0.32 14.53 -19.35
N GLU A 105 -1.48 14.10 -18.84
CA GLU A 105 -1.68 12.81 -18.15
C GLU A 105 -1.36 11.61 -19.05
N ALA A 106 -1.54 11.76 -20.36
CA ALA A 106 -1.18 10.75 -21.35
C ALA A 106 0.32 10.75 -21.71
N GLY A 107 1.13 11.65 -21.13
CA GLY A 107 2.56 11.79 -21.42
C GLY A 107 2.86 12.39 -22.79
N ARG A 108 1.87 12.98 -23.46
CA ARG A 108 2.02 13.62 -24.77
C ARG A 108 2.33 15.11 -24.61
N PHE A 109 3.46 15.40 -23.96
CA PHE A 109 3.86 16.75 -23.53
C PHE A 109 3.90 17.81 -24.64
N ALA A 110 4.27 17.45 -25.87
CA ALA A 110 4.26 18.40 -26.99
C ALA A 110 2.82 18.90 -27.29
N ALA A 111 1.85 17.98 -27.35
CA ALA A 111 0.46 18.34 -27.59
C ALA A 111 -0.16 19.09 -26.40
N ALA A 112 0.18 18.70 -25.18
CA ALA A 112 -0.24 19.44 -23.97
C ALA A 112 0.25 20.89 -24.02
N ALA A 113 1.53 21.10 -24.34
CA ALA A 113 2.13 22.42 -24.44
C ALA A 113 1.45 23.32 -25.51
N GLU A 114 0.99 22.77 -26.63
CA GLU A 114 0.25 23.52 -27.66
C GLU A 114 -1.03 24.11 -27.06
N PHE A 115 -1.85 23.30 -26.36
CA PHE A 115 -3.09 23.78 -25.72
C PHE A 115 -2.81 24.76 -24.58
N LEU A 116 -1.76 24.52 -23.77
CA LEU A 116 -1.38 25.42 -22.68
C LEU A 116 -0.90 26.78 -23.21
N ASN A 117 -0.11 26.81 -24.29
CA ASN A 117 0.31 28.05 -24.94
C ASN A 117 -0.88 28.79 -25.56
N GLN A 118 -1.88 28.09 -26.10
CA GLN A 118 -3.11 28.70 -26.55
C GLN A 118 -3.87 29.36 -25.40
N LEU A 119 -3.95 28.69 -24.23
CA LEU A 119 -4.57 29.22 -23.01
C LEU A 119 -3.87 30.50 -22.53
N THR A 120 -2.55 30.49 -22.40
CA THR A 120 -1.79 31.66 -21.94
C THR A 120 -1.87 32.84 -22.93
N GLY A 121 -1.98 32.55 -24.22
CA GLY A 121 -2.06 33.57 -25.27
C GLY A 121 -3.47 34.14 -25.47
N GLU A 122 -4.50 33.30 -25.51
CA GLU A 122 -5.88 33.71 -25.82
C GLU A 122 -6.69 34.06 -24.56
N TYR A 123 -6.37 33.46 -23.41
CA TYR A 123 -7.14 33.58 -22.16
C TYR A 123 -6.26 33.93 -20.94
N PRO A 124 -5.34 34.94 -21.03
CA PRO A 124 -4.38 35.22 -19.95
C PRO A 124 -5.03 35.65 -18.65
N GLY A 125 -6.24 36.27 -18.72
CA GLY A 125 -7.00 36.68 -17.54
C GLY A 125 -7.90 35.62 -16.94
N HIS A 126 -8.01 34.44 -17.57
CA HIS A 126 -8.74 33.32 -17.03
C HIS A 126 -7.87 32.52 -16.06
N LYS A 127 -8.48 31.93 -14.99
CA LYS A 127 -7.72 31.13 -14.01
C LYS A 127 -6.89 30.00 -14.68
N ARG A 128 -7.43 29.40 -15.73
CA ARG A 128 -6.73 28.32 -16.49
C ARG A 128 -5.51 28.84 -17.24
N GLY A 129 -5.52 30.10 -17.72
CA GLY A 129 -4.34 30.74 -18.31
C GLY A 129 -3.20 30.87 -17.28
N ALA A 130 -3.54 31.27 -16.04
CA ALA A 130 -2.55 31.32 -14.97
C ALA A 130 -2.04 29.92 -14.55
N GLN A 131 -2.92 28.93 -14.42
CA GLN A 131 -2.58 27.53 -14.10
C GLN A 131 -1.76 26.86 -15.21
N ALA A 132 -1.97 27.27 -16.47
CA ALA A 132 -1.23 26.74 -17.62
C ALA A 132 0.28 26.95 -17.47
N HIS A 133 0.73 28.05 -16.88
CA HIS A 133 2.14 28.30 -16.60
C HIS A 133 2.76 27.23 -15.70
N PHE A 134 2.02 26.76 -14.69
CA PHE A 134 2.52 25.69 -13.81
C PHE A 134 2.76 24.38 -14.58
N LEU A 135 1.80 23.95 -15.40
CA LEU A 135 1.95 22.71 -16.19
C LEU A 135 2.98 22.87 -17.32
N LEU A 136 3.13 24.07 -17.91
CA LEU A 136 4.22 24.34 -18.85
C LEU A 136 5.59 24.19 -18.18
N ALA A 137 5.73 24.68 -16.94
CA ALA A 137 6.96 24.52 -16.16
C ALA A 137 7.28 23.04 -15.93
N GLU A 138 6.30 22.23 -15.52
CA GLU A 138 6.46 20.77 -15.36
C GLU A 138 6.90 20.11 -16.69
N ILE A 139 6.28 20.48 -17.82
CA ILE A 139 6.66 19.97 -19.14
C ILE A 139 8.09 20.35 -19.50
N HIS A 140 8.50 21.58 -19.24
CA HIS A 140 9.85 22.04 -19.52
C HIS A 140 10.89 21.32 -18.65
N ASP A 141 10.56 21.09 -17.38
CA ASP A 141 11.40 20.34 -16.45
C ASP A 141 11.60 18.89 -16.91
N GLU A 142 10.51 18.18 -17.22
CA GLU A 142 10.55 16.82 -17.76
C GLU A 142 11.38 16.72 -19.07
N GLN A 143 11.45 17.78 -19.85
CA GLN A 143 12.24 17.84 -21.07
C GLN A 143 13.68 18.30 -20.85
N GLY A 144 14.07 18.59 -19.59
CA GLY A 144 15.40 19.09 -19.22
C GLY A 144 15.65 20.53 -19.67
N ARG A 145 14.60 21.32 -19.90
CA ARG A 145 14.64 22.74 -20.27
C ARG A 145 14.49 23.60 -19.02
N ALA A 146 15.48 23.49 -18.14
CA ALA A 146 15.40 24.03 -16.78
C ALA A 146 15.22 25.56 -16.73
N ALA A 147 15.84 26.33 -17.64
CA ALA A 147 15.68 27.78 -17.65
C ALA A 147 14.27 28.21 -18.03
N GLU A 148 13.65 27.54 -18.99
CA GLU A 148 12.26 27.76 -19.39
C GLU A 148 11.31 27.33 -18.26
N ALA A 149 11.56 26.22 -17.58
CA ALA A 149 10.79 25.78 -16.43
C ALA A 149 10.79 26.84 -15.31
N ALA A 150 11.96 27.39 -14.96
CA ALA A 150 12.09 28.46 -13.98
C ALA A 150 11.32 29.73 -14.35
N ALA A 151 11.31 30.08 -15.64
CA ALA A 151 10.56 31.25 -16.13
C ALA A 151 9.05 31.03 -16.01
N GLU A 152 8.56 29.83 -16.36
CA GLU A 152 7.13 29.50 -16.29
C GLU A 152 6.64 29.43 -14.84
N TYR A 153 7.41 28.87 -13.87
CA TYR A 153 7.08 28.96 -12.45
C TYR A 153 7.01 30.42 -11.97
N GLY A 154 7.91 31.29 -12.45
CA GLY A 154 7.87 32.72 -12.18
C GLY A 154 6.62 33.39 -12.74
N ALA A 155 6.17 32.99 -13.94
CA ALA A 155 4.91 33.48 -14.52
C ALA A 155 3.69 33.03 -13.71
N TYR A 156 3.66 31.78 -13.27
CA TYR A 156 2.62 31.27 -12.36
C TYR A 156 2.57 32.08 -11.06
N LEU A 157 3.70 32.25 -10.37
CA LEU A 157 3.79 33.03 -9.14
C LEU A 157 3.30 34.48 -9.31
N SER A 158 3.58 35.08 -10.47
CA SER A 158 3.13 36.43 -10.79
C SER A 158 1.63 36.52 -11.07
N ALA A 159 1.07 35.54 -11.75
CA ALA A 159 -0.34 35.50 -12.15
C ALA A 159 -1.28 34.94 -11.06
N ARG A 160 -0.74 34.08 -10.18
CA ARG A 160 -1.52 33.31 -9.22
C ARG A 160 -0.83 33.19 -7.85
N GLY A 161 -0.17 34.26 -7.41
CA GLY A 161 0.45 34.31 -6.08
C GLY A 161 -0.55 34.09 -4.94
N GLY A 162 -0.11 33.45 -3.85
CA GLY A 162 -0.92 33.11 -2.68
C GLY A 162 -1.58 31.72 -2.73
N PHE A 163 -1.46 30.97 -3.82
CA PHE A 163 -2.01 29.60 -3.93
C PHE A 163 -0.95 28.53 -3.62
N LEU A 164 0.08 28.40 -4.46
CA LEU A 164 1.12 27.36 -4.33
C LEU A 164 2.52 27.95 -4.18
N ASP A 165 2.66 29.14 -3.62
CA ASP A 165 3.92 29.88 -3.62
C ASP A 165 5.11 29.05 -3.11
N VAL A 166 4.90 28.34 -2.00
CA VAL A 166 5.94 27.50 -1.39
C VAL A 166 6.45 26.42 -2.33
N TYR A 167 5.53 25.76 -3.02
CA TYR A 167 5.84 24.66 -3.94
C TYR A 167 6.39 25.15 -5.27
N ALA A 168 5.81 26.23 -5.81
CA ALA A 168 6.26 26.82 -7.04
C ALA A 168 7.67 27.44 -6.89
N LEU A 169 7.95 28.10 -5.75
CA LEU A 169 9.28 28.63 -5.45
C LEU A 169 10.32 27.53 -5.26
N GLU A 170 9.96 26.42 -4.60
CA GLU A 170 10.86 25.29 -4.44
C GLU A 170 11.20 24.66 -5.80
N ARG A 171 10.21 24.36 -6.64
CA ARG A 171 10.41 23.82 -8.00
C ARG A 171 11.15 24.82 -8.91
N GLN A 172 10.88 26.12 -8.77
CA GLN A 172 11.64 27.17 -9.45
C GLN A 172 13.11 27.14 -9.04
N GLY A 173 13.36 26.96 -7.73
CA GLY A 173 14.72 26.80 -7.20
C GLY A 173 15.43 25.57 -7.78
N ASP A 174 14.72 24.42 -7.86
CA ASP A 174 15.24 23.21 -8.49
C ASP A 174 15.61 23.46 -9.98
N ALA A 175 14.74 24.12 -10.71
CA ALA A 175 14.96 24.46 -12.11
C ALA A 175 16.15 25.44 -12.30
N TYR A 176 16.26 26.48 -11.47
CA TYR A 176 17.45 27.36 -11.48
C TYR A 176 18.72 26.61 -11.11
N PHE A 177 18.68 25.70 -10.14
CA PHE A 177 19.84 24.90 -9.76
C PHE A 177 20.31 24.00 -10.91
N GLU A 178 19.39 23.36 -11.62
CA GLU A 178 19.70 22.58 -12.82
C GLU A 178 20.25 23.44 -13.97
N ALA A 179 19.69 24.64 -14.14
CA ALA A 179 20.19 25.64 -15.07
C ALA A 179 21.55 26.25 -14.67
N ARG A 180 22.07 25.90 -13.47
CA ARG A 180 23.29 26.44 -12.85
C ARG A 180 23.21 27.93 -12.50
N ASP A 181 22.02 28.49 -12.44
CA ASP A 181 21.82 29.81 -11.82
C ASP A 181 21.64 29.68 -10.30
N TYR A 182 22.74 29.35 -9.62
CA TYR A 182 22.72 29.08 -8.20
C TYR A 182 22.29 30.28 -7.34
N ALA A 183 22.49 31.51 -7.86
CA ALA A 183 22.09 32.72 -7.14
C ALA A 183 20.56 32.85 -7.12
N ALA A 184 19.91 32.65 -8.26
CA ALA A 184 18.46 32.63 -8.36
C ALA A 184 17.87 31.43 -7.59
N ALA A 185 18.49 30.25 -7.66
CA ALA A 185 18.09 29.06 -6.91
C ALA A 185 18.10 29.32 -5.41
N LEU A 186 19.17 29.92 -4.86
CA LEU A 186 19.28 30.25 -3.45
C LEU A 186 18.19 31.22 -3.00
N GLN A 187 17.89 32.21 -3.83
CA GLN A 187 16.81 33.18 -3.54
C GLN A 187 15.45 32.47 -3.48
N SER A 188 15.11 31.64 -4.48
CA SER A 188 13.86 30.90 -4.55
C SER A 188 13.70 29.98 -3.35
N TYR A 189 14.70 29.16 -3.02
CA TYR A 189 14.67 28.26 -1.85
C TYR A 189 14.56 29.01 -0.52
N THR A 190 15.30 30.11 -0.35
CA THR A 190 15.24 30.90 0.89
C THR A 190 13.86 31.52 1.07
N THR A 191 13.23 31.96 0.00
CA THR A 191 11.86 32.49 0.04
C THR A 191 10.86 31.37 0.33
N ALA A 192 11.00 30.22 -0.31
CA ALA A 192 10.15 29.06 -0.06
C ALA A 192 10.25 28.53 1.39
N ALA A 193 11.46 28.55 1.98
CA ALA A 193 11.66 28.12 3.36
C ALA A 193 10.93 28.98 4.41
N GLN A 194 10.59 30.22 4.09
CA GLN A 194 9.86 31.14 4.97
C GLN A 194 8.33 30.97 4.88
N ALA A 195 7.83 30.25 3.88
CA ALA A 195 6.41 30.10 3.66
C ALA A 195 5.85 28.88 4.45
N PRO A 196 4.60 28.96 4.97
CA PRO A 196 3.97 27.85 5.69
C PRO A 196 3.76 26.62 4.80
N ARG A 197 4.19 25.44 5.29
CA ARG A 197 4.01 24.13 4.65
C ARG A 197 3.54 23.08 5.67
N PRO A 198 2.91 21.95 5.23
CA PRO A 198 2.36 20.94 6.14
C PRO A 198 3.42 20.27 7.03
N ALA A 199 4.61 20.01 6.51
CA ALA A 199 5.73 19.46 7.26
C ALA A 199 6.92 20.41 7.20
N ALA A 200 7.64 20.56 8.33
CA ALA A 200 8.96 21.16 8.34
C ALA A 200 9.92 20.16 7.67
N ASP A 201 10.13 20.34 6.38
CA ASP A 201 10.96 19.43 5.59
C ASP A 201 12.42 19.91 5.64
N ALA A 202 13.30 19.04 6.15
CA ALA A 202 14.73 19.29 6.10
C ALA A 202 15.26 19.40 4.66
N ASP A 203 14.51 18.92 3.68
CA ASP A 203 14.93 18.86 2.29
C ASP A 203 15.23 20.25 1.70
N ILE A 204 14.42 21.27 2.00
CA ILE A 204 14.68 22.63 1.50
C ILE A 204 15.93 23.24 2.13
N GLU A 205 16.16 22.97 3.41
CA GLU A 205 17.36 23.45 4.12
C GLU A 205 18.62 22.76 3.57
N VAL A 206 18.52 21.48 3.19
CA VAL A 206 19.58 20.75 2.49
C VAL A 206 19.82 21.33 1.10
N LYS A 207 18.76 21.67 0.34
CA LYS A 207 18.85 22.34 -0.96
C LYS A 207 19.57 23.69 -0.84
N ILE A 208 19.24 24.50 0.18
CA ILE A 208 19.94 25.76 0.49
C ILE A 208 21.42 25.52 0.74
N GLY A 209 21.78 24.56 1.59
CA GLY A 209 23.17 24.23 1.90
C GLY A 209 23.95 23.79 0.66
N ARG A 210 23.36 22.90 -0.16
CA ARG A 210 23.98 22.45 -1.42
C ARG A 210 24.14 23.59 -2.43
N THR A 211 23.18 24.52 -2.49
CA THR A 211 23.25 25.66 -3.38
C THR A 211 24.33 26.65 -2.97
N ARG A 212 24.51 26.88 -1.64
CA ARG A 212 25.65 27.66 -1.10
C ARG A 212 27.00 27.03 -1.48
N ALA A 213 27.12 25.71 -1.32
CA ALA A 213 28.33 25.00 -1.74
C ALA A 213 28.59 25.14 -3.25
N ALA A 214 27.56 25.07 -4.08
CA ALA A 214 27.69 25.27 -5.54
C ALA A 214 28.09 26.69 -5.92
N LEU A 215 27.73 27.70 -5.11
CA LEU A 215 28.21 29.09 -5.23
C LEU A 215 29.65 29.29 -4.72
N GLY A 216 30.25 28.27 -4.07
CA GLY A 216 31.57 28.40 -3.43
C GLY A 216 31.51 28.96 -2.00
N ASP A 217 30.32 29.24 -1.46
CA ASP A 217 30.10 29.61 -0.06
C ASP A 217 30.13 28.37 0.83
N TYR A 218 31.29 27.72 0.92
CA TYR A 218 31.43 26.51 1.73
C TYR A 218 31.28 26.79 3.24
N ALA A 219 31.61 27.98 3.71
CA ALA A 219 31.41 28.34 5.12
C ALA A 219 29.93 28.43 5.47
N GLY A 220 29.12 29.05 4.61
CA GLY A 220 27.67 29.10 4.77
C GLY A 220 27.02 27.74 4.61
N ALA A 221 27.52 26.88 3.71
CA ALA A 221 27.06 25.51 3.54
C ALA A 221 27.32 24.66 4.80
N LEU A 222 28.54 24.71 5.35
CA LEU A 222 28.91 23.99 6.59
C LEU A 222 28.05 24.42 7.77
N ALA A 223 27.84 25.74 7.96
CA ALA A 223 26.93 26.23 9.00
C ALA A 223 25.49 25.70 8.86
N GLN A 224 25.00 25.61 7.61
CA GLN A 224 23.68 25.09 7.30
C GLN A 224 23.59 23.59 7.62
N TYR A 225 24.57 22.79 7.20
CA TYR A 225 24.60 21.34 7.48
C TYR A 225 24.70 21.05 8.97
N ASP A 226 25.52 21.80 9.72
CA ASP A 226 25.62 21.67 11.17
C ASP A 226 24.30 22.02 11.88
N ALA A 227 23.59 23.05 11.42
CA ALA A 227 22.29 23.41 11.96
C ALA A 227 21.24 22.30 11.73
N ILE A 228 21.20 21.70 10.53
CA ILE A 228 20.30 20.57 10.21
C ILE A 228 20.66 19.36 11.10
N ALA A 229 21.94 19.01 11.22
CA ALA A 229 22.37 17.87 12.02
C ALA A 229 22.01 18.02 13.52
N GLN A 230 22.06 19.25 14.03
CA GLN A 230 21.68 19.55 15.44
C GLN A 230 20.15 19.52 15.64
N ALA A 231 19.38 19.89 14.64
CA ALA A 231 17.92 19.96 14.72
C ALA A 231 17.23 18.60 14.56
N THR A 232 17.91 17.58 14.00
CA THR A 232 17.31 16.29 13.69
C THR A 232 17.75 15.19 14.65
N ASN A 233 16.85 14.21 14.90
CA ASN A 233 17.16 12.94 15.53
C ASN A 233 17.28 11.78 14.51
N ASN A 234 17.15 12.07 13.21
CA ASN A 234 17.22 11.07 12.16
C ASN A 234 18.67 10.79 11.76
N ASP A 235 19.15 9.58 12.03
CA ASP A 235 20.53 9.17 11.77
C ASP A 235 20.89 9.18 10.28
N PHE A 236 19.94 8.96 9.38
CA PHE A 236 20.19 9.07 7.93
C PHE A 236 20.46 10.52 7.52
N VAL A 237 19.71 11.48 8.06
CA VAL A 237 19.93 12.91 7.82
C VAL A 237 21.27 13.35 8.40
N LYS A 238 21.63 12.87 9.62
CA LYS A 238 22.94 13.19 10.21
C LYS A 238 24.10 12.65 9.36
N ALA A 239 24.01 11.41 8.91
CA ALA A 239 25.01 10.83 8.01
C ALA A 239 25.14 11.62 6.70
N GLN A 240 24.02 12.07 6.13
CA GLN A 240 24.01 12.92 4.94
C GLN A 240 24.71 14.27 5.21
N MET A 241 24.43 14.89 6.37
CA MET A 241 25.09 16.15 6.75
C MET A 241 26.59 15.95 6.94
N ASP A 242 27.05 14.87 7.53
CA ASP A 242 28.46 14.54 7.64
C ASP A 242 29.11 14.33 6.27
N TYR A 243 28.47 13.61 5.38
CA TYR A 243 28.95 13.41 4.00
C TYR A 243 29.06 14.73 3.22
N LEU A 244 28.02 15.57 3.29
CA LEU A 244 28.02 16.89 2.63
C LEU A 244 29.06 17.83 3.24
N SER A 245 29.24 17.82 4.58
CA SER A 245 30.24 18.59 5.27
C SER A 245 31.66 18.12 4.92
N GLY A 246 31.91 16.81 4.92
CA GLY A 246 33.18 16.24 4.48
C GLY A 246 33.52 16.63 3.06
N SER A 247 32.51 16.60 2.17
CA SER A 247 32.67 17.04 0.77
C SER A 247 33.02 18.53 0.66
N ALA A 248 32.38 19.39 1.46
CA ALA A 248 32.71 20.82 1.52
C ALA A 248 34.14 21.06 2.01
N HIS A 249 34.60 20.38 3.08
CA HIS A 249 35.99 20.43 3.54
C HIS A 249 36.98 19.93 2.51
N LYS A 250 36.61 18.89 1.71
CA LYS A 250 37.42 18.42 0.56
C LYS A 250 37.68 19.54 -0.46
N PHE A 251 36.65 20.30 -0.83
CA PHE A 251 36.78 21.44 -1.74
C PHE A 251 37.59 22.60 -1.16
N LEU A 252 37.58 22.78 0.17
CA LEU A 252 38.39 23.76 0.87
C LEU A 252 39.85 23.30 1.06
N GLY A 253 40.21 22.06 0.69
CA GLY A 253 41.52 21.48 0.92
C GLY A 253 41.83 21.17 2.40
N GLN A 254 40.81 21.13 3.25
CA GLN A 254 40.88 20.84 4.70
C GLN A 254 40.80 19.32 4.91
N THR A 255 41.92 18.64 4.69
CA THR A 255 41.97 17.17 4.65
C THR A 255 41.66 16.51 5.99
N ASP A 256 42.05 17.09 7.11
CA ASP A 256 41.82 16.49 8.41
C ASP A 256 40.37 16.62 8.85
N GLU A 257 39.74 17.76 8.60
CA GLU A 257 38.31 17.99 8.84
C GLU A 257 37.43 17.13 7.93
N MET A 258 37.81 17.00 6.65
CA MET A 258 37.20 16.08 5.71
C MET A 258 37.18 14.66 6.27
N LYS A 259 38.34 14.12 6.68
CA LYS A 259 38.46 12.78 7.22
C LYS A 259 37.63 12.61 8.51
N ALA A 260 37.65 13.63 9.39
CA ALA A 260 36.91 13.61 10.64
C ALA A 260 35.39 13.48 10.40
N ARG A 261 34.85 14.25 9.44
CA ARG A 261 33.41 14.18 9.10
C ARG A 261 33.02 12.82 8.47
N PHE A 262 33.81 12.36 7.51
CA PHE A 262 33.53 11.05 6.89
C PHE A 262 33.66 9.89 7.90
N LEU A 263 34.67 9.94 8.78
CA LEU A 263 34.84 8.93 9.82
C LEU A 263 33.69 8.94 10.82
N HIS A 264 33.21 10.14 11.21
CA HIS A 264 32.05 10.27 12.08
C HIS A 264 30.79 9.62 11.50
N ALA A 265 30.53 9.78 10.18
CA ALA A 265 29.44 9.08 9.51
C ALA A 265 29.58 7.56 9.57
N VAL A 266 30.78 7.04 9.26
CA VAL A 266 31.10 5.61 9.22
C VAL A 266 30.95 4.96 10.61
N GLU A 267 31.45 5.61 11.66
CA GLU A 267 31.44 5.06 13.02
C GLU A 267 30.06 5.13 13.70
N ASN A 268 29.28 6.18 13.42
CA ASN A 268 28.03 6.43 14.16
C ASN A 268 26.76 6.04 13.39
N TYR A 269 26.81 5.99 12.06
CA TYR A 269 25.62 5.78 11.21
C TYR A 269 25.84 4.70 10.13
N PRO A 270 26.33 3.49 10.47
CA PRO A 270 26.77 2.51 9.47
C PRO A 270 25.66 2.00 8.53
N VAL A 271 24.38 2.23 8.87
CA VAL A 271 23.22 1.80 8.07
C VAL A 271 22.94 2.76 6.91
N SER A 272 23.46 3.99 6.96
CA SER A 272 23.23 5.01 5.94
C SER A 272 24.06 4.76 4.68
N TYR A 273 23.46 5.01 3.52
CA TYR A 273 24.20 5.00 2.24
C TYR A 273 25.25 6.12 2.18
N ASP A 274 24.98 7.28 2.81
CA ASP A 274 25.93 8.37 2.89
C ASP A 274 27.21 7.99 3.69
N SER A 275 27.07 7.08 4.67
CA SER A 275 28.21 6.49 5.38
C SER A 275 29.04 5.57 4.46
N TYR A 276 28.39 4.84 3.54
CA TYR A 276 29.12 4.09 2.52
C TYR A 276 29.86 5.02 1.56
N LEU A 277 29.23 6.10 1.10
CA LEU A 277 29.94 7.11 0.30
C LEU A 277 31.11 7.73 1.06
N SER A 278 30.94 8.01 2.35
CA SER A 278 32.00 8.50 3.23
C SER A 278 33.15 7.51 3.39
N LEU A 279 32.83 6.20 3.51
CA LEU A 279 33.83 5.13 3.54
C LEU A 279 34.66 5.07 2.26
N VAL A 280 34.01 5.17 1.09
CA VAL A 280 34.73 5.22 -0.21
C VAL A 280 35.69 6.39 -0.26
N GLU A 281 35.25 7.58 0.14
CA GLU A 281 36.11 8.77 0.18
C GLU A 281 37.30 8.63 1.14
N LEU A 282 37.11 8.00 2.30
CA LEU A 282 38.17 7.71 3.27
C LEU A 282 39.22 6.75 2.70
N LEU A 283 38.76 5.68 2.05
CA LEU A 283 39.65 4.68 1.45
C LEU A 283 40.46 5.29 0.28
N ASP A 284 39.83 6.11 -0.55
CA ASP A 284 40.50 6.83 -1.64
C ASP A 284 41.55 7.82 -1.09
N ALA A 285 41.26 8.43 0.05
CA ALA A 285 42.20 9.33 0.75
C ALA A 285 43.28 8.58 1.55
N GLY A 286 43.34 7.26 1.51
CA GLY A 286 44.29 6.43 2.27
C GLY A 286 44.12 6.55 3.78
N ALA A 287 42.94 6.91 4.27
CA ALA A 287 42.67 7.03 5.70
C ALA A 287 42.52 5.64 6.35
N ALA A 288 42.96 5.52 7.60
CA ALA A 288 42.75 4.31 8.38
C ALA A 288 41.30 4.27 8.87
N VAL A 289 40.58 3.20 8.52
CA VAL A 289 39.25 2.90 9.02
C VAL A 289 39.29 1.55 9.73
N SER A 290 38.61 1.42 10.87
CA SER A 290 38.52 0.15 11.58
C SER A 290 37.93 -0.92 10.66
N ASP A 291 38.50 -2.12 10.64
CA ASP A 291 37.97 -3.26 9.89
C ASP A 291 36.57 -3.65 10.36
N PHE A 292 36.22 -3.36 11.63
CA PHE A 292 34.86 -3.59 12.14
C PHE A 292 33.85 -2.60 11.54
N ASP A 293 34.14 -1.30 11.60
CA ASP A 293 33.25 -0.27 11.07
C ASP A 293 33.13 -0.38 9.55
N ARG A 294 34.25 -0.67 8.87
CA ARG A 294 34.24 -1.01 7.44
C ARG A 294 33.32 -2.20 7.15
N GLY A 295 33.44 -3.28 7.92
CA GLY A 295 32.61 -4.47 7.78
C GLY A 295 31.12 -4.17 7.94
N LEU A 296 30.76 -3.33 8.92
CA LEU A 296 29.37 -2.92 9.14
C LEU A 296 28.82 -2.09 7.97
N VAL A 297 29.55 -1.06 7.56
CA VAL A 297 29.12 -0.17 6.46
C VAL A 297 29.01 -0.98 5.15
N ASP A 298 30.01 -1.79 4.82
CA ASP A 298 29.98 -2.65 3.63
C ASP A 298 28.82 -3.65 3.67
N TYR A 299 28.51 -4.24 4.86
CA TYR A 299 27.36 -5.14 5.04
C TYR A 299 26.03 -4.44 4.76
N PHE A 300 25.81 -3.27 5.35
CA PHE A 300 24.57 -2.52 5.16
C PHE A 300 24.44 -1.92 3.74
N ALA A 301 25.57 -1.65 3.08
CA ALA A 301 25.60 -1.23 1.67
C ALA A 301 25.47 -2.39 0.67
N GLY A 302 25.33 -3.65 1.15
CA GLY A 302 25.21 -4.82 0.27
C GLY A 302 26.54 -5.29 -0.35
N GLN A 303 27.70 -4.78 0.13
CA GLN A 303 29.02 -5.15 -0.34
C GLN A 303 29.55 -6.36 0.45
N TYR A 304 28.83 -7.48 0.38
CA TYR A 304 29.00 -8.61 1.29
C TYR A 304 30.37 -9.29 1.25
N ASP A 305 31.03 -9.39 0.08
CA ASP A 305 32.39 -9.94 -0.01
C ASP A 305 33.41 -9.04 0.69
N MET A 306 33.25 -7.72 0.58
CA MET A 306 34.10 -6.73 1.26
C MET A 306 33.87 -6.75 2.77
N ALA A 307 32.61 -6.82 3.19
CA ALA A 307 32.21 -6.97 4.59
C ALA A 307 32.80 -8.23 5.21
N LEU A 308 32.68 -9.38 4.53
CA LEU A 308 33.25 -10.65 5.00
C LEU A 308 34.75 -10.55 5.20
N ALA A 309 35.48 -9.99 4.22
CA ALA A 309 36.91 -9.82 4.30
C ALA A 309 37.34 -8.88 5.45
N ALA A 310 36.61 -7.83 5.70
CA ALA A 310 36.84 -6.91 6.80
C ALA A 310 36.59 -7.58 8.16
N PHE A 311 35.46 -8.28 8.34
CA PHE A 311 35.19 -9.02 9.57
C PHE A 311 36.24 -10.14 9.81
N ASP A 312 36.68 -10.85 8.76
CA ASP A 312 37.72 -11.87 8.90
C ASP A 312 39.04 -11.28 9.39
N ARG A 313 39.48 -10.10 8.89
CA ARG A 313 40.68 -9.43 9.39
C ARG A 313 40.55 -9.00 10.86
N TYR A 314 39.42 -8.38 11.21
CA TYR A 314 39.12 -7.95 12.56
C TYR A 314 39.13 -9.09 13.58
N ILE A 315 38.48 -10.21 13.23
CA ILE A 315 38.43 -11.43 14.03
C ILE A 315 39.82 -12.06 14.14
N SER A 316 40.56 -12.15 13.01
CA SER A 316 41.91 -12.76 13.00
C SER A 316 42.94 -11.94 13.78
N ALA A 317 42.77 -10.63 13.88
CA ALA A 317 43.57 -9.76 14.72
C ALA A 317 43.26 -9.89 16.23
N GLY A 318 42.26 -10.71 16.60
CA GLY A 318 41.86 -10.92 18.01
C GLY A 318 41.09 -9.76 18.63
N LEU A 319 40.54 -8.86 17.82
CA LEU A 319 39.90 -7.63 18.29
C LEU A 319 38.41 -7.85 18.66
N ASP A 320 37.78 -8.93 18.16
CA ASP A 320 36.37 -9.27 18.39
C ASP A 320 36.15 -9.95 19.76
N SER A 321 36.32 -9.21 20.83
CA SER A 321 36.22 -9.73 22.20
C SER A 321 34.78 -9.99 22.65
N ASP A 322 33.81 -9.24 22.13
CA ASP A 322 32.41 -9.33 22.49
C ASP A 322 31.62 -10.26 21.53
N GLY A 323 32.16 -10.61 20.35
CA GLY A 323 31.56 -11.46 19.35
C GLY A 323 30.71 -10.72 18.31
N THR A 324 30.63 -9.39 18.35
CA THR A 324 29.78 -8.61 17.43
C THR A 324 30.17 -8.83 15.97
N ALA A 325 31.47 -8.83 15.65
CA ALA A 325 31.94 -9.09 14.28
C ALA A 325 31.61 -10.51 13.81
N ARG A 326 31.68 -11.53 14.69
CA ARG A 326 31.27 -12.90 14.36
C ARG A 326 29.79 -13.01 14.10
N TYR A 327 28.96 -12.27 14.82
CA TYR A 327 27.51 -12.23 14.55
C TYR A 327 27.22 -11.68 13.15
N TYR A 328 27.79 -10.52 12.80
CA TYR A 328 27.60 -9.94 11.45
C TYR A 328 28.26 -10.76 10.35
N ARG A 329 29.37 -11.40 10.63
CA ARG A 329 29.99 -12.36 9.70
C ARG A 329 29.04 -13.54 9.40
N ALA A 330 28.34 -14.06 10.38
CA ALA A 330 27.37 -15.14 10.18
C ALA A 330 26.15 -14.63 9.33
N LEU A 331 25.69 -13.41 9.57
CA LEU A 331 24.70 -12.76 8.72
C LEU A 331 25.22 -12.57 7.28
N THR A 332 26.46 -12.14 7.12
CA THR A 332 27.10 -11.98 5.80
C THR A 332 27.15 -13.29 5.02
N PHE A 333 27.37 -14.41 5.69
CA PHE A 333 27.29 -15.74 5.03
C PHE A 333 25.88 -16.04 4.53
N VAL A 334 24.83 -15.61 5.23
CA VAL A 334 23.45 -15.80 4.73
C VAL A 334 23.24 -15.01 3.44
N GLU A 335 23.66 -13.76 3.41
CA GLU A 335 23.53 -12.89 2.22
C GLU A 335 24.33 -13.43 1.02
N LEU A 336 25.50 -14.00 1.28
CA LEU A 336 26.32 -14.70 0.28
C LEU A 336 25.79 -16.09 -0.09
N LYS A 337 24.65 -16.52 0.46
CA LYS A 337 24.04 -17.85 0.27
C LYS A 337 24.92 -19.02 0.73
N ARG A 338 25.85 -18.76 1.65
CA ARG A 338 26.74 -19.74 2.27
C ARG A 338 26.10 -20.25 3.57
N TYR A 339 24.93 -20.90 3.44
CA TYR A 339 24.03 -21.18 4.55
C TYR A 339 24.58 -22.13 5.61
N GLU A 340 25.36 -23.15 5.24
CA GLU A 340 26.01 -24.05 6.19
C GLU A 340 27.05 -23.32 7.06
N GLU A 341 27.80 -22.39 6.46
CA GLU A 341 28.78 -21.58 7.17
C GLU A 341 28.08 -20.57 8.11
N ALA A 342 26.93 -20.04 7.68
CA ALA A 342 26.11 -19.20 8.53
C ALA A 342 25.60 -19.96 9.77
N VAL A 343 25.04 -21.16 9.58
CA VAL A 343 24.60 -22.05 10.69
C VAL A 343 25.75 -22.36 11.66
N ASN A 344 26.94 -22.66 11.14
CA ASN A 344 28.14 -22.92 11.96
C ASN A 344 28.57 -21.66 12.70
N GLY A 345 28.53 -20.48 12.03
CA GLY A 345 28.85 -19.19 12.63
C GLY A 345 27.91 -18.84 13.78
N PHE A 346 26.59 -18.94 13.56
CA PHE A 346 25.61 -18.74 14.64
C PHE A 346 25.75 -19.76 15.78
N THR A 347 26.06 -21.03 15.47
CA THR A 347 26.27 -22.05 16.49
C THR A 347 27.48 -21.71 17.38
N TYR A 348 28.57 -21.29 16.78
CA TYR A 348 29.75 -20.81 17.51
C TYR A 348 29.42 -19.59 18.38
N PHE A 349 28.74 -18.61 17.81
CA PHE A 349 28.34 -17.38 18.51
C PHE A 349 27.45 -17.68 19.72
N ILE A 350 26.42 -18.48 19.55
CA ILE A 350 25.49 -18.90 20.62
C ILE A 350 26.23 -19.56 21.77
N ALA A 351 27.21 -20.41 21.46
CA ALA A 351 27.96 -21.16 22.48
C ALA A 351 28.96 -20.29 23.26
N ASN A 352 29.58 -19.31 22.61
CA ASN A 352 30.70 -18.56 23.19
C ASN A 352 30.31 -17.17 23.72
N TYR A 353 29.18 -16.61 23.28
CA TYR A 353 28.74 -15.25 23.66
C TYR A 353 27.32 -15.19 24.25
N PRO A 354 27.01 -15.97 25.33
CA PRO A 354 25.65 -16.09 25.86
C PRO A 354 25.10 -14.81 26.52
N ARG A 355 25.98 -13.80 26.75
CA ARG A 355 25.59 -12.50 27.33
C ARG A 355 25.47 -11.39 26.29
N HIS A 356 25.75 -11.69 25.03
CA HIS A 356 25.69 -10.69 23.98
C HIS A 356 24.22 -10.27 23.71
N PRO A 357 23.91 -8.96 23.48
CA PRO A 357 22.55 -8.48 23.21
C PRO A 357 21.84 -9.18 22.04
N LYS A 358 22.59 -9.69 21.04
CA LYS A 358 22.08 -10.42 19.90
C LYS A 358 22.03 -11.96 20.10
N TRP A 359 22.26 -12.45 21.34
CA TRP A 359 22.31 -13.88 21.59
C TRP A 359 20.98 -14.58 21.28
N SER A 360 19.86 -14.03 21.74
CA SER A 360 18.54 -14.60 21.46
C SER A 360 18.22 -14.53 19.95
N ALA A 361 18.56 -13.41 19.30
CA ALA A 361 18.39 -13.24 17.86
C ALA A 361 19.17 -14.26 17.03
N ALA A 362 20.36 -14.64 17.47
CA ALA A 362 21.19 -15.63 16.76
C ALA A 362 20.53 -17.03 16.66
N TRP A 363 19.59 -17.37 17.55
CA TRP A 363 18.89 -18.65 17.51
C TRP A 363 17.88 -18.76 16.35
N TYR A 364 17.12 -17.69 16.07
CA TYR A 364 16.12 -17.70 15.00
C TYR A 364 16.27 -16.52 14.05
N GLY A 365 16.37 -15.33 14.62
CA GLY A 365 16.43 -14.06 13.92
C GLY A 365 15.96 -12.93 14.84
N ASP A 366 16.22 -11.70 14.42
CA ASP A 366 15.82 -10.51 15.16
C ASP A 366 14.37 -10.14 14.81
N LEU A 367 13.43 -10.57 15.64
CA LEU A 367 11.99 -10.35 15.46
C LEU A 367 11.57 -8.88 15.69
N ASN A 368 12.42 -8.10 16.37
CA ASN A 368 12.14 -6.71 16.71
C ASN A 368 12.85 -5.71 15.78
N ALA A 369 13.68 -6.19 14.86
CA ALA A 369 14.37 -5.33 13.91
C ALA A 369 13.40 -4.83 12.84
N PRO A 370 13.53 -3.56 12.37
CA PRO A 370 12.74 -3.04 11.26
C PRO A 370 12.83 -3.90 9.98
N VAL A 371 13.99 -4.51 9.78
CA VAL A 371 14.23 -5.49 8.72
C VAL A 371 14.66 -6.79 9.39
N PHE A 372 13.90 -7.86 9.17
CA PHE A 372 14.20 -9.18 9.74
C PHE A 372 15.57 -9.68 9.27
N ARG A 373 16.40 -10.10 10.23
CA ARG A 373 17.70 -10.72 9.97
C ARG A 373 17.68 -12.15 10.48
N PRO A 374 17.96 -13.13 9.60
CA PRO A 374 17.86 -14.55 9.96
C PRO A 374 18.91 -14.95 10.98
N GLY A 375 18.54 -15.89 11.85
CA GLY A 375 19.47 -16.61 12.72
C GLY A 375 19.57 -18.08 12.33
N ARG A 376 20.14 -18.90 13.23
CA ARG A 376 20.43 -20.32 12.96
C ARG A 376 19.21 -21.12 12.53
N ALA A 377 18.15 -21.15 13.31
CA ALA A 377 16.99 -21.97 13.04
C ALA A 377 16.21 -21.50 11.80
N PHE A 378 16.15 -20.19 11.54
CA PHE A 378 15.56 -19.69 10.29
C PHE A 378 16.37 -20.17 9.09
N THR A 379 17.69 -20.06 9.14
CA THR A 379 18.57 -20.52 8.06
C THR A 379 18.42 -22.02 7.83
N GLN A 380 18.30 -22.83 8.89
CA GLN A 380 18.09 -24.26 8.83
C GLN A 380 16.80 -24.63 8.10
N TRP A 381 15.63 -24.06 8.48
CA TRP A 381 14.37 -24.52 7.89
C TRP A 381 14.10 -23.87 6.53
N TYR A 382 14.44 -22.60 6.37
CA TYR A 382 14.04 -21.83 5.19
C TYR A 382 14.95 -22.08 3.99
N TYR A 383 16.26 -22.09 4.21
CA TYR A 383 17.24 -22.24 3.13
C TYR A 383 17.74 -23.68 2.98
N LEU A 384 17.87 -24.42 4.08
CA LEU A 384 18.42 -25.77 4.08
C LEU A 384 17.36 -26.87 4.17
N ASN A 385 16.08 -26.54 4.29
CA ASN A 385 14.96 -27.47 4.45
C ASN A 385 15.10 -28.44 5.65
N GLN A 386 15.83 -28.03 6.69
CA GLN A 386 16.14 -28.83 7.90
C GLN A 386 15.09 -28.53 9.00
N HIS A 387 13.80 -28.83 8.74
CA HIS A 387 12.69 -28.43 9.63
C HIS A 387 12.77 -29.02 11.04
N ALA A 388 13.10 -30.31 11.15
CA ALA A 388 13.22 -30.95 12.46
C ALA A 388 14.37 -30.38 13.31
N GLN A 389 15.54 -30.12 12.68
CA GLN A 389 16.69 -29.51 13.35
C GLN A 389 16.40 -28.08 13.78
N ALA A 390 15.73 -27.29 12.93
CA ALA A 390 15.32 -25.92 13.26
C ALA A 390 14.36 -25.89 14.45
N ALA A 391 13.34 -26.73 14.45
CA ALA A 391 12.41 -26.84 15.58
C ALA A 391 13.12 -27.28 16.86
N GLN A 392 14.05 -28.23 16.76
CA GLN A 392 14.83 -28.67 17.94
C GLN A 392 15.75 -27.52 18.44
N SER A 393 16.33 -26.72 17.55
CA SER A 393 17.11 -25.54 17.94
C SER A 393 16.30 -24.59 18.79
N LEU A 394 15.06 -24.28 18.38
CA LEU A 394 14.17 -23.36 19.10
C LEU A 394 13.66 -23.93 20.43
N ARG A 395 13.37 -25.24 20.48
CA ARG A 395 13.05 -25.92 21.74
C ARG A 395 14.22 -25.90 22.74
N ASN A 396 15.45 -26.05 22.24
CA ASN A 396 16.65 -25.95 23.08
C ASN A 396 16.82 -24.52 23.65
N PHE A 397 16.53 -23.48 22.85
CA PHE A 397 16.51 -22.11 23.37
C PHE A 397 15.55 -21.95 24.55
N ALA A 398 14.30 -22.37 24.37
CA ALA A 398 13.29 -22.26 25.43
C ALA A 398 13.64 -23.07 26.70
N ALA A 399 14.36 -24.20 26.54
CA ALA A 399 14.84 -24.99 27.66
C ALA A 399 16.02 -24.35 28.40
N ILE A 400 16.93 -23.66 27.68
CA ILE A 400 18.09 -22.99 28.24
C ILE A 400 17.73 -21.65 28.89
N ALA A 401 16.82 -20.90 28.25
CA ALA A 401 16.40 -19.57 28.66
C ALA A 401 14.86 -19.47 28.83
N PRO A 402 14.25 -20.22 29.75
CA PRO A 402 12.78 -20.27 29.89
C PRO A 402 12.15 -18.96 30.32
N SER A 403 12.93 -18.06 30.94
CA SER A 403 12.50 -16.71 31.35
C SER A 403 12.76 -15.63 30.29
N ASP A 404 13.38 -15.94 29.15
CA ASP A 404 13.56 -15.01 28.06
C ASP A 404 12.19 -14.69 27.43
N PRO A 405 11.86 -13.41 27.17
CA PRO A 405 10.59 -13.03 26.55
C PRO A 405 10.28 -13.75 25.24
N LEU A 406 11.31 -14.18 24.48
CA LEU A 406 11.19 -14.88 23.20
C LEU A 406 10.98 -16.41 23.36
N ALA A 407 11.05 -16.96 24.59
CA ALA A 407 10.97 -18.42 24.78
C ALA A 407 9.67 -19.02 24.22
N LEU A 408 8.53 -18.39 24.53
CA LEU A 408 7.22 -18.84 24.04
C LEU A 408 7.09 -18.59 22.53
N ASP A 409 7.53 -17.45 22.03
CA ASP A 409 7.51 -17.14 20.57
C ASP A 409 8.30 -18.18 19.78
N TYR A 410 9.46 -18.56 20.27
CA TYR A 410 10.29 -19.55 19.61
C TYR A 410 9.70 -20.98 19.68
N LEU A 411 8.97 -21.33 20.75
CA LEU A 411 8.20 -22.57 20.78
C LEU A 411 7.06 -22.59 19.78
N MET A 412 6.33 -21.48 19.65
CA MET A 412 5.27 -21.32 18.64
C MET A 412 5.83 -21.39 17.22
N ILE A 413 6.96 -20.74 16.97
CA ILE A 413 7.67 -20.84 15.69
C ILE A 413 8.15 -22.29 15.44
N ALA A 414 8.67 -22.97 16.44
CA ALA A 414 9.09 -24.37 16.31
C ALA A 414 7.94 -25.29 15.86
N ALA A 415 6.76 -25.12 16.46
CA ALA A 415 5.58 -25.88 16.06
C ALA A 415 5.14 -25.55 14.60
N ARG A 416 5.18 -24.28 14.22
CA ARG A 416 4.93 -23.86 12.82
C ARG A 416 5.96 -24.43 11.83
N VAL A 417 7.21 -24.49 12.22
CA VAL A 417 8.29 -25.08 11.39
C VAL A 417 8.05 -26.59 11.19
N LEU A 418 7.61 -27.30 12.24
CA LEU A 418 7.21 -28.71 12.12
C LEU A 418 6.03 -28.91 11.15
N GLU A 419 4.99 -28.08 11.25
CA GLU A 419 3.86 -28.10 10.31
C GLU A 419 4.32 -27.90 8.85
N ARG A 420 5.22 -26.93 8.62
CA ARG A 420 5.77 -26.66 7.28
C ARG A 420 6.58 -27.83 6.72
N GLY A 421 7.27 -28.56 7.59
CA GLY A 421 7.99 -29.77 7.26
C GLY A 421 7.12 -31.02 7.10
N GLY A 422 5.77 -30.90 7.25
CA GLY A 422 4.87 -32.05 7.20
C GLY A 422 4.90 -32.96 8.44
N LEU A 423 5.61 -32.56 9.50
CA LEU A 423 5.74 -33.29 10.77
C LEU A 423 4.54 -33.00 11.68
N LEU A 424 3.32 -33.29 11.18
CA LEU A 424 2.07 -32.85 11.78
C LEU A 424 1.85 -33.41 13.18
N ASN A 425 2.22 -34.65 13.46
CA ASN A 425 2.05 -35.23 14.81
C ASN A 425 2.93 -34.50 15.84
N ASP A 426 4.19 -34.22 15.47
CA ASP A 426 5.11 -33.50 16.35
C ASP A 426 4.67 -32.05 16.56
N ALA A 427 4.14 -31.41 15.49
CA ALA A 427 3.57 -30.08 15.57
C ALA A 427 2.36 -30.04 16.52
N ALA A 428 1.40 -30.94 16.37
CA ALA A 428 0.21 -31.00 17.23
C ALA A 428 0.59 -31.21 18.70
N ASN A 429 1.50 -32.16 18.97
CA ASN A 429 1.98 -32.40 20.32
C ASN A 429 2.68 -31.18 20.93
N LEU A 430 3.44 -30.42 20.13
CA LEU A 430 4.10 -29.21 20.62
C LEU A 430 3.08 -28.09 20.86
N TRP A 431 2.07 -27.93 19.99
CA TRP A 431 0.99 -26.99 20.20
C TRP A 431 0.20 -27.29 21.49
N GLU A 432 -0.17 -28.54 21.72
CA GLU A 432 -0.83 -29.01 22.95
C GLU A 432 0.04 -28.70 24.18
N THR A 433 1.37 -29.01 24.09
CA THR A 433 2.32 -28.72 25.18
C THR A 433 2.39 -27.23 25.50
N ILE A 434 2.40 -26.35 24.47
CA ILE A 434 2.39 -24.89 24.66
C ILE A 434 1.11 -24.46 25.37
N ALA A 435 -0.05 -24.93 24.91
CA ALA A 435 -1.34 -24.61 25.52
C ALA A 435 -1.43 -25.08 26.99
N ASP A 436 -0.77 -26.18 27.35
CA ASP A 436 -0.72 -26.70 28.72
C ASP A 436 0.20 -25.89 29.64
N GLN A 437 1.41 -25.68 29.19
CA GLN A 437 2.47 -25.08 30.01
C GLN A 437 2.29 -23.57 30.21
N PHE A 438 1.66 -22.89 29.22
CA PHE A 438 1.51 -21.45 29.22
C PHE A 438 0.02 -21.01 29.30
N SER A 439 -0.81 -21.79 29.98
CA SER A 439 -2.28 -21.56 30.07
C SER A 439 -2.67 -20.17 30.61
N GLY A 440 -1.78 -19.45 31.27
CA GLY A 440 -1.96 -18.07 31.71
C GLY A 440 -1.57 -17.01 30.68
N ASP A 441 -0.96 -17.39 29.57
CA ASP A 441 -0.61 -16.48 28.48
C ASP A 441 -1.74 -16.41 27.43
N VAL A 442 -2.01 -15.24 26.91
CA VAL A 442 -3.06 -15.01 25.90
C VAL A 442 -2.87 -15.85 24.62
N ARG A 443 -1.63 -16.21 24.28
CA ARG A 443 -1.29 -17.03 23.11
C ARG A 443 -1.62 -18.51 23.27
N SER A 444 -1.90 -18.98 24.48
CA SER A 444 -2.27 -20.38 24.73
C SER A 444 -3.58 -20.78 24.06
N GLY A 445 -4.52 -19.85 23.93
CA GLY A 445 -5.77 -20.04 23.16
C GLY A 445 -5.50 -20.30 21.67
N GLU A 446 -4.59 -19.54 21.08
CA GLU A 446 -4.14 -19.75 19.70
C GLU A 446 -3.38 -21.08 19.54
N ALA A 447 -2.51 -21.43 20.49
CA ALA A 447 -1.79 -22.72 20.46
C ALA A 447 -2.76 -23.91 20.49
N ALA A 448 -3.77 -23.89 21.38
CA ALA A 448 -4.81 -24.91 21.41
C ALA A 448 -5.60 -24.97 20.10
N PHE A 449 -5.94 -23.80 19.51
CA PHE A 449 -6.60 -23.75 18.22
C PHE A 449 -5.77 -24.41 17.11
N LEU A 450 -4.49 -24.12 17.05
CA LEU A 450 -3.57 -24.67 16.04
C LEU A 450 -3.32 -26.16 16.23
N ALA A 451 -3.31 -26.64 17.49
CA ALA A 451 -3.35 -28.09 17.77
C ALA A 451 -4.58 -28.72 17.14
N GLY A 452 -5.76 -28.13 17.37
CA GLY A 452 -7.02 -28.59 16.78
C GLY A 452 -7.02 -28.63 15.25
N ILE A 453 -6.52 -27.57 14.57
CA ILE A 453 -6.37 -27.54 13.11
C ILE A 453 -5.42 -28.65 12.64
N THR A 454 -4.30 -28.83 13.33
CA THR A 454 -3.30 -29.85 12.97
C THR A 454 -3.87 -31.28 13.16
N ARG A 455 -4.62 -31.53 14.24
CA ARG A 455 -5.34 -32.81 14.47
C ARG A 455 -6.46 -33.02 13.45
N TYR A 456 -7.21 -31.97 13.09
CA TYR A 456 -8.24 -32.04 12.07
C TYR A 456 -7.65 -32.46 10.70
N ARG A 457 -6.51 -31.90 10.31
CA ARG A 457 -5.77 -32.29 9.10
C ARG A 457 -5.27 -33.74 9.14
N LEU A 458 -4.98 -34.26 10.32
CA LEU A 458 -4.61 -35.67 10.53
C LEU A 458 -5.83 -36.64 10.52
N GLY A 459 -7.07 -36.11 10.47
CA GLY A 459 -8.30 -36.89 10.57
C GLY A 459 -8.66 -37.29 12.02
N ASP A 460 -7.91 -36.83 13.02
CA ASP A 460 -8.22 -37.08 14.45
C ASP A 460 -9.22 -36.04 14.95
N PHE A 461 -10.46 -36.18 14.48
CA PHE A 461 -11.53 -35.24 14.80
C PHE A 461 -11.92 -35.22 16.30
N SER A 462 -11.65 -36.28 17.02
CA SER A 462 -11.93 -36.33 18.46
C SER A 462 -10.96 -35.48 19.28
N ARG A 463 -9.65 -35.56 18.99
CA ARG A 463 -8.67 -34.68 19.61
C ARG A 463 -8.83 -33.24 19.11
N ALA A 464 -9.06 -33.06 17.82
CA ALA A 464 -9.33 -31.73 17.26
C ALA A 464 -10.48 -31.02 17.99
N LEU A 465 -11.59 -31.75 18.25
CA LEU A 465 -12.71 -31.20 19.03
C LEU A 465 -12.27 -30.77 20.42
N SER A 466 -11.52 -31.62 21.13
CA SER A 466 -11.02 -31.31 22.50
C SER A 466 -10.13 -30.04 22.47
N ASP A 467 -9.25 -29.93 21.48
CA ASP A 467 -8.35 -28.77 21.35
C ASP A 467 -9.12 -27.49 21.03
N PHE A 468 -10.13 -27.53 20.14
CA PHE A 468 -10.99 -26.38 19.88
C PHE A 468 -11.84 -25.96 21.08
N GLN A 469 -12.36 -26.93 21.87
CA GLN A 469 -13.06 -26.62 23.13
C GLN A 469 -12.11 -25.95 24.13
N ARG A 470 -10.89 -26.40 24.20
CA ARG A 470 -9.85 -25.77 25.02
C ARG A 470 -9.53 -24.35 24.55
N SER A 471 -9.36 -24.15 23.24
CA SER A 471 -9.18 -22.82 22.65
C SER A 471 -10.32 -21.88 23.02
N LEU A 472 -11.58 -22.36 22.95
CA LEU A 472 -12.75 -21.59 23.34
C LEU A 472 -12.69 -21.12 24.81
N LEU A 473 -12.20 -21.96 25.71
CA LEU A 473 -12.06 -21.64 27.13
C LEU A 473 -10.92 -20.65 27.41
N LEU A 474 -9.80 -20.74 26.64
CA LEU A 474 -8.62 -19.91 26.81
C LEU A 474 -8.72 -18.56 26.09
N SER A 475 -9.62 -18.42 25.12
CA SER A 475 -9.80 -17.17 24.34
C SER A 475 -10.71 -16.19 25.07
N ALA A 476 -10.24 -14.96 25.25
CA ALA A 476 -11.00 -13.89 25.90
C ALA A 476 -11.86 -13.08 24.91
N ASP A 477 -11.39 -12.87 23.68
CA ASP A 477 -12.05 -12.05 22.67
C ASP A 477 -13.11 -12.81 21.88
N SER A 478 -14.12 -12.08 21.39
CA SER A 478 -15.25 -12.64 20.66
C SER A 478 -14.86 -13.30 19.33
N GLN A 479 -13.88 -12.76 18.62
CA GLN A 479 -13.43 -13.26 17.33
C GLN A 479 -12.78 -14.65 17.44
N ASN A 480 -11.82 -14.83 18.36
CA ASN A 480 -11.18 -16.13 18.59
C ASN A 480 -12.17 -17.15 19.18
N ARG A 481 -13.12 -16.72 20.00
CA ARG A 481 -14.19 -17.59 20.47
C ARG A 481 -15.13 -18.04 19.35
N ALA A 482 -15.52 -17.12 18.45
CA ALA A 482 -16.31 -17.46 17.28
C ALA A 482 -15.56 -18.43 16.35
N ARG A 483 -14.26 -18.23 16.17
CA ARG A 483 -13.37 -19.12 15.42
C ARG A 483 -13.36 -20.54 15.99
N ALA A 484 -13.14 -20.66 17.30
CA ALA A 484 -13.15 -21.95 17.96
C ALA A 484 -14.52 -22.65 17.82
N LEU A 485 -15.64 -21.93 17.96
CA LEU A 485 -16.97 -22.47 17.79
C LEU A 485 -17.29 -22.90 16.34
N LEU A 486 -16.83 -22.15 15.34
CA LEU A 486 -16.90 -22.55 13.95
C LEU A 486 -16.27 -23.94 13.75
N TRP A 487 -15.05 -24.12 14.28
CA TRP A 487 -14.29 -25.36 14.14
C TRP A 487 -14.78 -26.48 15.02
N ILE A 488 -15.37 -26.20 16.19
CA ILE A 488 -16.12 -27.20 16.98
C ILE A 488 -17.25 -27.78 16.12
N GLY A 489 -18.03 -26.91 15.46
CA GLY A 489 -19.11 -27.34 14.56
C GLY A 489 -18.60 -28.19 13.41
N LYS A 490 -17.49 -27.81 12.78
CA LYS A 490 -16.87 -28.60 11.70
C LYS A 490 -16.36 -29.96 12.19
N ALA A 491 -15.71 -30.01 13.36
CA ALA A 491 -15.26 -31.28 13.94
C ALA A 491 -16.43 -32.19 14.31
N GLN A 492 -17.53 -31.64 14.85
CA GLN A 492 -18.76 -32.41 15.15
C GLN A 492 -19.41 -32.95 13.85
N THR A 493 -19.43 -32.17 12.78
CA THR A 493 -19.93 -32.63 11.47
C THR A 493 -19.13 -33.85 10.98
N GLN A 494 -17.80 -33.83 11.08
CA GLN A 494 -16.94 -34.96 10.70
C GLN A 494 -17.14 -36.18 11.57
N ARG A 495 -17.60 -36.00 12.82
CA ARG A 495 -17.94 -37.07 13.75
C ARG A 495 -19.38 -37.60 13.57
N GLY A 496 -20.17 -36.98 12.66
CA GLY A 496 -21.57 -37.35 12.39
C GLY A 496 -22.58 -36.72 13.36
N ASP A 497 -22.19 -35.81 14.24
CA ASP A 497 -23.06 -35.13 15.19
C ASP A 497 -23.51 -33.76 14.62
N GLY A 498 -24.51 -33.79 13.74
CA GLY A 498 -25.03 -32.60 13.07
C GLY A 498 -25.78 -31.65 14.04
N GLU A 499 -26.38 -32.17 15.13
CA GLU A 499 -27.06 -31.34 16.10
C GLU A 499 -26.09 -30.52 16.92
N ALA A 500 -25.04 -31.13 17.47
CA ALA A 500 -23.96 -30.41 18.14
C ALA A 500 -23.24 -29.39 17.24
N ALA A 501 -23.08 -29.74 15.94
CA ALA A 501 -22.51 -28.81 14.98
C ALA A 501 -23.36 -27.54 14.83
N ARG A 502 -24.68 -27.69 14.63
CA ARG A 502 -25.61 -26.56 14.53
C ARG A 502 -25.62 -25.69 15.80
N LEU A 503 -25.59 -26.32 16.97
CA LEU A 503 -25.51 -25.59 18.23
C LEU A 503 -24.24 -24.72 18.33
N ALA A 504 -23.08 -25.27 17.97
CA ALA A 504 -21.83 -24.55 18.00
C ALA A 504 -21.84 -23.35 17.00
N TRP A 505 -22.34 -23.55 15.79
CA TRP A 505 -22.47 -22.46 14.79
C TRP A 505 -23.47 -21.38 15.22
N THR A 506 -24.58 -21.76 15.90
CA THR A 506 -25.53 -20.79 16.44
C THR A 506 -24.89 -19.92 17.53
N GLN A 507 -24.07 -20.53 18.41
CA GLN A 507 -23.30 -19.77 19.41
C GLN A 507 -22.25 -18.85 18.74
N SER A 508 -21.54 -19.35 17.74
CA SER A 508 -20.56 -18.55 16.97
C SER A 508 -21.19 -17.32 16.34
N GLN A 509 -22.35 -17.50 15.67
CA GLN A 509 -23.08 -16.42 15.00
C GLN A 509 -23.43 -15.26 15.94
N SER A 510 -23.66 -15.53 17.22
CA SER A 510 -24.11 -14.54 18.21
C SER A 510 -22.97 -13.71 18.83
N LEU A 511 -21.69 -14.09 18.63
CA LEU A 511 -20.57 -13.47 19.31
C LEU A 511 -20.06 -12.19 18.65
N ASP A 512 -20.09 -12.15 17.31
CA ASP A 512 -19.61 -11.02 16.51
C ASP A 512 -20.40 -10.97 15.19
N SER A 513 -21.43 -10.11 15.15
CA SER A 513 -22.38 -10.07 14.03
C SER A 513 -21.77 -9.67 12.67
N THR A 514 -20.59 -9.10 12.66
CA THR A 514 -19.92 -8.59 11.47
C THR A 514 -18.57 -9.25 11.20
N GLY A 515 -18.04 -10.03 12.13
CA GLY A 515 -16.77 -10.72 11.99
C GLY A 515 -16.88 -12.01 11.17
N TYR A 516 -15.80 -12.33 10.50
CA TYR A 516 -15.68 -13.44 9.55
C TYR A 516 -16.25 -14.76 10.06
N TYR A 517 -15.85 -15.21 11.25
CA TYR A 517 -16.20 -16.54 11.76
C TYR A 517 -17.68 -16.66 12.12
N SER A 518 -18.27 -15.58 12.62
CA SER A 518 -19.71 -15.52 12.91
C SER A 518 -20.54 -15.48 11.64
N LEU A 519 -20.13 -14.67 10.65
CA LEU A 519 -20.76 -14.63 9.33
C LEU A 519 -20.65 -15.97 8.61
N ARG A 520 -19.52 -16.64 8.69
CA ARG A 520 -19.29 -17.95 8.07
C ARG A 520 -20.11 -19.04 8.75
N SER A 521 -20.22 -19.00 10.08
CA SER A 521 -21.10 -19.91 10.85
C SER A 521 -22.57 -19.75 10.44
N ARG A 522 -23.02 -18.51 10.19
CA ARG A 522 -24.36 -18.22 9.65
C ARG A 522 -24.55 -18.85 8.27
N ASP A 523 -23.56 -18.77 7.39
CA ASP A 523 -23.67 -19.38 6.05
C ASP A 523 -23.77 -20.90 6.14
N LEU A 524 -23.00 -21.54 7.04
CA LEU A 524 -23.08 -23.00 7.27
C LEU A 524 -24.46 -23.42 7.82
N LEU A 525 -25.04 -22.65 8.74
CA LEU A 525 -26.39 -22.88 9.27
C LEU A 525 -27.46 -22.80 8.19
N LEU A 526 -27.28 -21.90 7.21
CA LEU A 526 -28.19 -21.68 6.10
C LEU A 526 -27.90 -22.57 4.89
N GLY A 527 -26.83 -23.39 4.95
CA GLY A 527 -26.39 -24.22 3.82
C GLY A 527 -25.92 -23.40 2.62
N ARG A 528 -25.43 -22.19 2.84
CA ARG A 528 -24.92 -21.28 1.78
C ARG A 528 -23.43 -21.45 1.59
N ALA A 529 -23.00 -21.36 0.32
CA ALA A 529 -21.58 -21.22 0.00
C ALA A 529 -21.07 -19.85 0.50
N SER A 530 -19.75 -19.79 0.77
CA SER A 530 -19.09 -18.50 0.97
C SER A 530 -19.15 -17.65 -0.29
N PHE A 531 -19.30 -16.33 -0.13
CA PHE A 531 -19.50 -15.39 -1.25
C PHE A 531 -20.69 -15.76 -2.17
N ALA A 532 -21.74 -16.39 -1.61
CA ALA A 532 -22.94 -16.67 -2.37
C ALA A 532 -23.53 -15.36 -2.93
N PRO A 533 -23.71 -15.24 -4.27
CA PRO A 533 -24.19 -14.01 -4.85
C PRO A 533 -25.59 -13.66 -4.38
N ALA A 534 -25.83 -12.38 -4.18
CA ALA A 534 -27.16 -11.88 -3.83
C ALA A 534 -28.15 -12.10 -4.98
N SER A 535 -29.39 -12.46 -4.65
CA SER A 535 -30.45 -12.68 -5.66
C SER A 535 -30.90 -11.39 -6.34
N PHE A 536 -30.70 -10.26 -5.70
CA PHE A 536 -31.06 -8.92 -6.18
C PHE A 536 -30.07 -7.92 -5.60
N VAL A 537 -29.58 -7.01 -6.43
CA VAL A 537 -28.69 -5.91 -6.04
C VAL A 537 -29.28 -4.60 -6.52
N ASN A 538 -29.42 -3.63 -5.62
CA ASN A 538 -29.83 -2.26 -5.96
C ASN A 538 -28.72 -1.30 -5.52
N LEU A 539 -27.98 -0.76 -6.48
CA LEU A 539 -26.94 0.25 -6.27
C LEU A 539 -27.45 1.69 -6.42
N ASP A 540 -28.74 1.86 -6.70
CA ASP A 540 -29.36 3.18 -6.87
C ASP A 540 -29.70 3.74 -5.48
N VAL A 541 -28.79 4.55 -4.94
CA VAL A 541 -28.91 5.22 -3.64
C VAL A 541 -29.00 6.74 -3.87
N ASP A 542 -29.99 7.39 -3.25
CA ASP A 542 -30.11 8.86 -3.26
C ASP A 542 -29.20 9.47 -2.19
N LEU A 543 -27.89 9.50 -2.48
CA LEU A 543 -26.89 10.07 -1.58
C LEU A 543 -27.14 11.56 -1.29
N ALA A 544 -27.79 12.31 -2.18
CA ALA A 544 -28.07 13.72 -1.98
C ALA A 544 -29.09 13.91 -0.85
N SER A 545 -30.21 13.18 -0.89
CA SER A 545 -31.21 13.21 0.18
C SER A 545 -30.66 12.64 1.50
N GLU A 546 -29.85 11.59 1.44
CA GLU A 546 -29.22 11.02 2.63
C GLU A 546 -28.21 11.97 3.28
N ARG A 547 -27.43 12.74 2.49
CA ARG A 547 -26.53 13.79 2.99
C ARG A 547 -27.27 14.85 3.79
N ILE A 548 -28.46 15.25 3.35
CA ILE A 548 -29.31 16.21 4.08
C ILE A 548 -29.78 15.64 5.42
N ALA A 549 -30.20 14.37 5.43
CA ALA A 549 -30.60 13.67 6.65
C ALA A 549 -29.41 13.50 7.61
N ALA A 550 -28.23 13.17 7.09
CA ALA A 550 -26.99 13.08 7.86
C ALA A 550 -26.56 14.42 8.47
N ALA A 551 -26.70 15.52 7.73
CA ALA A 551 -26.44 16.86 8.27
C ALA A 551 -27.37 17.19 9.46
N SER A 552 -28.62 16.77 9.40
CA SER A 552 -29.57 16.91 10.51
C SER A 552 -29.19 16.03 11.71
N TRP A 553 -28.76 14.79 11.45
CA TRP A 553 -28.27 13.89 12.46
C TRP A 553 -27.00 14.44 13.15
N VAL A 554 -26.04 15.01 12.41
CA VAL A 554 -24.84 15.65 12.95
C VAL A 554 -25.18 16.80 13.88
N ARG A 555 -26.14 17.70 13.46
CA ARG A 555 -26.57 18.81 14.33
C ARG A 555 -27.14 18.31 15.65
N LEU A 556 -27.98 17.31 15.62
CA LEU A 556 -28.62 16.73 16.82
C LEU A 556 -27.60 16.03 17.72
N THR A 557 -26.77 15.16 17.15
CA THR A 557 -25.80 14.32 17.90
C THR A 557 -24.76 15.19 18.61
N PHE A 558 -24.30 16.26 17.97
CA PHE A 558 -23.26 17.14 18.52
C PHE A 558 -23.80 18.45 19.09
N SER A 559 -25.14 18.54 19.30
CA SER A 559 -25.80 19.71 19.89
C SER A 559 -25.44 21.03 19.20
N LEU A 560 -25.29 21.03 17.87
CA LEU A 560 -25.00 22.20 17.08
C LEU A 560 -26.26 23.07 16.94
N PRO A 561 -26.13 24.42 16.77
CA PRO A 561 -27.24 25.28 16.44
C PRO A 561 -28.01 24.78 15.20
N ALA A 562 -29.35 24.86 15.25
CA ALA A 562 -30.21 24.33 14.19
C ALA A 562 -29.95 25.01 12.81
N ASN A 563 -29.44 26.22 12.81
CA ASN A 563 -29.06 26.99 11.61
C ASN A 563 -27.61 26.78 11.16
N THR A 564 -26.86 25.86 11.78
CA THR A 564 -25.50 25.53 11.34
C THR A 564 -25.54 25.00 9.91
N ASP A 565 -24.93 25.72 8.98
CA ASP A 565 -24.83 25.29 7.59
C ASP A 565 -23.72 24.21 7.47
N LEU A 566 -24.09 23.04 6.99
CA LEU A 566 -23.21 21.87 6.74
C LEU A 566 -23.15 21.50 5.25
N SER A 567 -23.70 22.33 4.35
CA SER A 567 -23.82 22.02 2.92
C SER A 567 -22.52 22.21 2.13
N GLY A 568 -21.60 23.02 2.61
CA GLY A 568 -20.34 23.34 1.94
C GLY A 568 -19.16 23.36 2.90
N PRO A 569 -17.96 23.72 2.43
CA PRO A 569 -16.75 23.72 3.23
C PRO A 569 -16.75 24.74 4.37
N GLY A 570 -17.61 25.78 4.32
CA GLY A 570 -17.69 26.82 5.35
C GLY A 570 -16.35 27.53 5.56
N ALA A 571 -15.94 27.66 6.82
CA ALA A 571 -14.67 28.33 7.17
C ALA A 571 -13.43 27.60 6.65
N LEU A 572 -13.53 26.32 6.33
CA LEU A 572 -12.41 25.53 5.76
C LEU A 572 -11.95 26.10 4.41
N ALA A 573 -12.83 26.73 3.63
CA ALA A 573 -12.49 27.32 2.34
C ALA A 573 -11.41 28.42 2.41
N SER A 574 -11.19 29.01 3.59
CA SER A 574 -10.12 30.00 3.82
C SER A 574 -8.87 29.40 4.50
N ASP A 575 -8.86 28.11 4.81
CA ASP A 575 -7.66 27.45 5.31
C ASP A 575 -6.62 27.33 4.18
N PRO A 576 -5.37 27.73 4.40
CA PRO A 576 -4.33 27.64 3.36
C PRO A 576 -4.14 26.25 2.78
N ARG A 577 -4.33 25.19 3.59
CA ARG A 577 -4.23 23.78 3.11
C ARG A 577 -5.39 23.42 2.19
N PHE A 578 -6.58 23.92 2.49
CA PHE A 578 -7.74 23.74 1.61
C PHE A 578 -7.51 24.42 0.25
N ILE A 579 -6.99 25.65 0.27
CA ILE A 579 -6.70 26.42 -0.95
C ILE A 579 -5.63 25.70 -1.79
N ARG A 580 -4.54 25.28 -1.17
CA ARG A 580 -3.47 24.56 -1.88
C ARG A 580 -3.93 23.20 -2.39
N GLY A 581 -4.65 22.43 -1.57
CA GLY A 581 -5.20 21.14 -1.96
C GLY A 581 -6.14 21.23 -3.17
N ALA A 582 -7.03 22.24 -3.17
CA ALA A 582 -7.92 22.49 -4.29
C ALA A 582 -7.17 22.88 -5.58
N GLU A 583 -6.15 23.75 -5.47
CA GLU A 583 -5.32 24.14 -6.60
C GLU A 583 -4.54 22.95 -7.18
N PHE A 584 -3.91 22.13 -6.34
CA PHE A 584 -3.23 20.92 -6.78
C PHE A 584 -4.19 19.93 -7.46
N TRP A 585 -5.40 19.77 -6.93
CA TRP A 585 -6.40 18.90 -7.54
C TRP A 585 -6.77 19.36 -8.95
N GLU A 586 -6.98 20.67 -9.14
CA GLU A 586 -7.27 21.25 -10.45
C GLU A 586 -6.10 21.10 -11.44
N LEU A 587 -4.85 21.10 -10.94
CA LEU A 587 -3.65 20.84 -11.73
C LEU A 587 -3.45 19.34 -12.08
N GLY A 588 -4.15 18.41 -11.40
CA GLY A 588 -3.94 16.98 -11.56
C GLY A 588 -2.82 16.42 -10.70
N LEU A 589 -2.30 17.20 -9.77
CA LEU A 589 -1.27 16.81 -8.83
C LEU A 589 -1.93 16.19 -7.57
N TYR A 590 -2.46 14.97 -7.79
CA TYR A 590 -3.36 14.33 -6.83
C TYR A 590 -2.68 13.92 -5.52
N ASP A 591 -1.40 13.54 -5.54
CA ASP A 591 -0.66 13.18 -4.33
C ASP A 591 -0.42 14.39 -3.43
N GLU A 592 -0.06 15.54 -4.02
CA GLU A 592 0.13 16.80 -3.30
C GLU A 592 -1.21 17.33 -2.76
N ALA A 593 -2.27 17.25 -3.58
CA ALA A 593 -3.63 17.61 -3.13
C ALA A 593 -4.04 16.78 -1.91
N ARG A 594 -3.84 15.47 -1.97
CA ARG A 594 -4.13 14.56 -0.88
C ARG A 594 -3.32 14.90 0.37
N ALA A 595 -2.04 15.19 0.25
CA ALA A 595 -1.19 15.54 1.39
C ALA A 595 -1.73 16.76 2.15
N GLU A 596 -2.11 17.81 1.43
CA GLU A 596 -2.70 19.02 2.03
C GLU A 596 -4.05 18.73 2.70
N PHE A 597 -4.93 17.98 2.04
CA PHE A 597 -6.24 17.63 2.60
C PHE A 597 -6.13 16.65 3.79
N GLU A 598 -5.15 15.74 3.81
CA GLU A 598 -4.93 14.85 4.96
C GLU A 598 -4.41 15.61 6.19
N ASP A 599 -3.51 16.58 6.01
CA ASP A 599 -3.08 17.46 7.09
C ASP A 599 -4.26 18.29 7.63
N LEU A 600 -5.09 18.86 6.74
CA LEU A 600 -6.30 19.55 7.14
C LEU A 600 -7.25 18.61 7.90
N ARG A 601 -7.51 17.40 7.39
CA ARG A 601 -8.37 16.39 8.03
C ARG A 601 -7.92 16.04 9.44
N LEU A 602 -6.63 15.87 9.64
CA LEU A 602 -6.05 15.60 10.96
C LEU A 602 -6.25 16.78 11.91
N SER A 603 -6.08 18.02 11.42
CA SER A 603 -6.23 19.22 12.25
C SER A 603 -7.66 19.46 12.73
N VAL A 604 -8.67 19.03 11.96
CA VAL A 604 -10.09 19.15 12.34
C VAL A 604 -10.68 17.88 12.94
N SER A 605 -9.85 16.87 13.25
CA SER A 605 -10.29 15.56 13.72
C SER A 605 -11.09 15.58 15.03
N ALA A 606 -10.98 16.64 15.84
CA ALA A 606 -11.79 16.82 17.04
C ALA A 606 -13.12 17.60 16.80
N ASP A 607 -13.36 18.08 15.57
CA ASP A 607 -14.52 18.87 15.19
C ASP A 607 -15.41 18.09 14.21
N ALA A 608 -16.53 17.58 14.71
CA ALA A 608 -17.46 16.77 13.92
C ALA A 608 -18.10 17.55 12.74
N ALA A 609 -18.40 18.85 12.94
CA ALA A 609 -18.99 19.66 11.89
C ALA A 609 -18.01 19.90 10.73
N ASN A 610 -16.77 20.25 11.04
CA ASN A 610 -15.74 20.46 10.03
C ASN A 610 -15.26 19.14 9.41
N SER A 611 -15.20 18.04 10.17
CA SER A 611 -14.95 16.70 9.61
C SER A 611 -16.04 16.29 8.60
N PHE A 612 -17.32 16.56 8.91
CA PHE A 612 -18.44 16.29 7.99
C PHE A 612 -18.39 17.16 6.73
N ARG A 613 -18.13 18.48 6.86
CA ARG A 613 -17.97 19.39 5.71
C ARG A 613 -16.83 18.96 4.79
N LEU A 614 -15.66 18.68 5.39
CA LEU A 614 -14.49 18.25 4.64
C LEU A 614 -14.74 16.91 3.93
N ALA A 615 -15.36 15.95 4.62
CA ALA A 615 -15.72 14.67 4.03
C ALA A 615 -16.53 14.83 2.75
N ASN A 616 -17.60 15.63 2.82
CA ASN A 616 -18.47 15.87 1.67
C ASN A 616 -17.72 16.52 0.50
N TYR A 617 -16.88 17.50 0.79
CA TYR A 617 -16.07 18.16 -0.24
C TYR A 617 -15.11 17.16 -0.91
N LEU A 618 -14.42 16.32 -0.13
CA LEU A 618 -13.49 15.32 -0.66
C LEU A 618 -14.20 14.25 -1.49
N LEU A 619 -15.40 13.84 -1.09
CA LEU A 619 -16.23 12.89 -1.86
C LEU A 619 -16.66 13.50 -3.21
N ASP A 620 -17.05 14.77 -3.21
CA ASP A 620 -17.44 15.49 -4.42
C ASP A 620 -16.26 15.68 -5.39
N LEU A 621 -15.03 15.81 -4.87
CA LEU A 621 -13.81 15.80 -5.68
C LEU A 621 -13.46 14.39 -6.26
N GLY A 622 -13.89 13.30 -5.61
CA GLY A 622 -13.45 11.95 -5.93
C GLY A 622 -12.27 11.45 -5.08
N LEU A 623 -11.88 12.19 -4.03
CA LEU A 623 -10.93 11.74 -3.00
C LEU A 623 -11.64 10.83 -1.98
N TYR A 624 -12.12 9.68 -2.48
CA TYR A 624 -13.00 8.79 -1.71
C TYR A 624 -12.38 8.29 -0.42
N ARG A 625 -11.11 7.87 -0.44
CA ARG A 625 -10.41 7.37 0.75
C ARG A 625 -10.37 8.40 1.88
N SER A 626 -9.94 9.62 1.57
CA SER A 626 -9.87 10.72 2.54
C SER A 626 -11.26 11.13 3.02
N GLY A 627 -12.26 11.14 2.12
CA GLY A 627 -13.67 11.38 2.47
C GLY A 627 -14.23 10.29 3.41
N ILE A 628 -13.93 9.00 3.15
CA ILE A 628 -14.31 7.88 4.01
C ILE A 628 -13.69 8.01 5.40
N TYR A 629 -12.40 8.40 5.49
CA TYR A 629 -11.76 8.62 6.78
C TYR A 629 -12.37 9.79 7.55
N ALA A 630 -12.71 10.88 6.87
CA ALA A 630 -13.36 12.04 7.51
C ALA A 630 -14.78 11.70 8.00
N ILE A 631 -15.56 10.93 7.25
CA ILE A 631 -16.88 10.43 7.68
C ILE A 631 -16.74 9.47 8.88
N ARG A 632 -15.74 8.59 8.83
CA ARG A 632 -15.47 7.67 9.94
C ARG A 632 -15.10 8.44 11.21
N GLN A 633 -14.37 9.54 11.09
CA GLN A 633 -14.04 10.41 12.22
C GLN A 633 -15.29 10.97 12.90
N VAL A 634 -16.32 11.37 12.14
CA VAL A 634 -17.61 11.82 12.70
C VAL A 634 -18.26 10.71 13.54
N LEU A 635 -18.25 9.48 13.05
CA LEU A 635 -18.77 8.32 13.78
C LEU A 635 -17.96 8.03 15.06
N THR A 636 -16.64 8.12 14.98
CA THR A 636 -15.74 7.95 16.14
C THR A 636 -16.05 8.97 17.25
N LEU A 637 -16.23 10.24 16.88
CA LEU A 637 -16.62 11.30 17.83
C LEU A 637 -18.00 11.08 18.45
N ALA A 638 -18.91 10.38 17.74
CA ALA A 638 -20.21 9.98 18.24
C ALA A 638 -20.18 8.70 19.09
N GLY A 639 -19.03 8.01 19.24
CA GLY A 639 -18.91 6.71 19.90
C GLY A 639 -19.47 5.54 19.09
N LEU A 640 -19.59 5.70 17.76
CA LEU A 640 -20.17 4.73 16.83
C LEU A 640 -19.12 4.18 15.83
N ASP A 641 -17.87 4.00 16.25
CA ASP A 641 -16.77 3.62 15.34
C ASP A 641 -16.92 2.19 14.79
N GLU A 642 -17.43 1.26 15.60
CA GLU A 642 -17.67 -0.11 15.15
C GLU A 642 -18.83 -0.18 14.14
N HIS A 643 -18.71 -1.11 13.18
CA HIS A 643 -19.71 -1.21 12.10
C HIS A 643 -21.13 -1.46 12.63
N SER A 644 -21.29 -2.40 13.57
CA SER A 644 -22.59 -2.69 14.19
C SER A 644 -23.19 -1.47 14.91
N ALA A 645 -22.37 -0.69 15.60
CA ALA A 645 -22.79 0.55 16.25
C ALA A 645 -23.11 1.65 15.23
N SER A 646 -22.38 1.73 14.11
CA SER A 646 -22.58 2.74 13.09
C SER A 646 -23.96 2.64 12.38
N LEU A 647 -24.62 1.48 12.44
CA LEU A 647 -25.99 1.30 11.95
C LEU A 647 -27.04 2.11 12.75
N GLN A 648 -26.67 2.71 13.88
CA GLN A 648 -27.51 3.64 14.63
C GLN A 648 -27.43 5.09 14.09
N ALA A 649 -26.47 5.38 13.22
CA ALA A 649 -26.34 6.65 12.53
C ALA A 649 -27.24 6.69 11.28
N ALA A 650 -27.30 7.84 10.60
CA ALA A 650 -28.00 7.94 9.32
C ALA A 650 -27.35 7.04 8.24
N ASP A 651 -28.18 6.48 7.35
CA ASP A 651 -27.77 5.52 6.30
C ASP A 651 -26.63 6.07 5.41
N TYR A 652 -26.58 7.38 5.22
CA TYR A 652 -25.52 8.09 4.52
C TYR A 652 -24.10 7.65 4.94
N PHE A 653 -23.87 7.50 6.26
CA PHE A 653 -22.54 7.11 6.77
C PHE A 653 -22.15 5.71 6.30
N SER A 654 -23.10 4.79 6.22
CA SER A 654 -22.86 3.45 5.72
C SER A 654 -22.65 3.45 4.20
N HIS A 655 -23.47 4.17 3.44
CA HIS A 655 -23.34 4.28 1.99
C HIS A 655 -22.07 5.02 1.55
N VAL A 656 -21.57 5.98 2.33
CA VAL A 656 -20.25 6.58 2.07
C VAL A 656 -19.12 5.61 2.37
N ARG A 657 -19.16 4.92 3.51
CA ARG A 657 -18.10 3.98 3.90
C ARG A 657 -17.98 2.76 2.97
N TYR A 658 -19.10 2.36 2.38
CA TYR A 658 -19.24 1.22 1.47
C TYR A 658 -19.91 1.62 0.17
N GLY A 659 -19.44 2.73 -0.42
CA GLY A 659 -20.03 3.30 -1.64
C GLY A 659 -19.72 2.48 -2.89
N ALA A 660 -20.63 2.57 -3.87
CA ALA A 660 -20.44 1.97 -5.19
C ALA A 660 -19.68 2.92 -6.13
N TYR A 661 -18.52 3.40 -5.67
CA TYR A 661 -17.68 4.32 -6.45
C TYR A 661 -17.13 3.62 -7.70
N TYR A 662 -16.98 4.35 -8.79
CA TYR A 662 -16.60 3.78 -10.11
C TYR A 662 -17.56 2.69 -10.61
N ARG A 663 -18.84 2.79 -10.28
CA ARG A 663 -19.88 1.84 -10.68
C ARG A 663 -19.87 1.57 -12.19
N ASP A 664 -19.70 2.62 -12.99
CA ASP A 664 -19.60 2.59 -14.45
C ASP A 664 -18.42 1.74 -14.98
N LEU A 665 -17.39 1.49 -14.18
CA LEU A 665 -16.28 0.60 -14.49
C LEU A 665 -16.46 -0.80 -13.86
N VAL A 666 -16.98 -0.86 -12.65
CA VAL A 666 -17.04 -2.10 -11.86
C VAL A 666 -18.14 -3.04 -12.37
N GLU A 667 -19.36 -2.54 -12.66
CA GLU A 667 -20.46 -3.40 -13.15
C GLU A 667 -20.11 -4.11 -14.47
N PRO A 668 -19.62 -3.41 -15.53
CA PRO A 668 -19.22 -4.08 -16.76
C PRO A 668 -18.03 -5.05 -16.57
N ALA A 669 -17.06 -4.69 -15.72
CA ALA A 669 -15.92 -5.56 -15.44
C ALA A 669 -16.35 -6.83 -14.69
N ALA A 670 -17.26 -6.72 -13.72
CA ALA A 670 -17.83 -7.84 -12.98
C ALA A 670 -18.60 -8.77 -13.91
N GLN A 671 -19.48 -8.21 -14.76
CA GLN A 671 -20.26 -8.98 -15.75
C GLN A 671 -19.34 -9.73 -16.72
N LEU A 672 -18.34 -9.05 -17.28
CA LEU A 672 -17.41 -9.64 -18.26
C LEU A 672 -16.62 -10.82 -17.67
N ASN A 673 -16.25 -10.73 -16.39
CA ASN A 673 -15.41 -11.70 -15.71
C ASN A 673 -16.20 -12.69 -14.84
N GLY A 674 -17.55 -12.63 -14.86
CA GLY A 674 -18.45 -13.54 -14.15
C GLY A 674 -18.35 -13.43 -12.63
N PHE A 675 -18.22 -12.20 -12.11
CA PHE A 675 -18.29 -11.88 -10.69
C PHE A 675 -19.60 -11.18 -10.32
N ASP A 676 -19.99 -11.33 -9.06
CA ASP A 676 -20.96 -10.44 -8.43
C ASP A 676 -20.33 -9.04 -8.33
N PRO A 677 -21.00 -7.95 -8.76
CA PRO A 677 -20.46 -6.59 -8.60
C PRO A 677 -20.07 -6.25 -7.17
N LEU A 678 -20.84 -6.70 -6.16
CA LEU A 678 -20.55 -6.46 -4.75
C LEU A 678 -19.23 -7.11 -4.30
N PHE A 679 -18.90 -8.28 -4.89
CA PHE A 679 -17.61 -8.91 -4.64
C PHE A 679 -16.46 -8.07 -5.21
N LEU A 680 -16.58 -7.55 -6.41
CA LEU A 680 -15.54 -6.73 -7.02
C LEU A 680 -15.38 -5.38 -6.30
N PHE A 681 -16.48 -4.75 -5.85
CA PHE A 681 -16.43 -3.58 -4.96
C PHE A 681 -15.70 -3.89 -3.65
N SER A 682 -15.94 -5.07 -3.09
CA SER A 682 -15.29 -5.48 -1.83
C SER A 682 -13.78 -5.64 -1.98
N VAL A 683 -13.34 -6.22 -3.10
CA VAL A 683 -11.91 -6.34 -3.44
C VAL A 683 -11.30 -4.95 -3.62
N MET A 684 -11.91 -4.09 -4.45
CA MET A 684 -11.38 -2.75 -4.72
C MET A 684 -11.32 -1.89 -3.45
N ARG A 685 -12.33 -2.00 -2.58
CA ARG A 685 -12.32 -1.31 -1.28
C ARG A 685 -11.19 -1.82 -0.38
N GLN A 686 -10.95 -3.11 -0.34
CA GLN A 686 -9.86 -3.72 0.45
C GLN A 686 -8.48 -3.27 -0.06
N GLU A 687 -8.32 -3.15 -1.38
CA GLU A 687 -7.05 -2.79 -2.00
C GLU A 687 -6.67 -1.33 -1.81
N SER A 688 -7.60 -0.40 -2.04
CA SER A 688 -7.27 1.02 -2.14
C SER A 688 -8.18 1.98 -1.37
N LEU A 689 -9.31 1.51 -0.83
CA LEU A 689 -10.42 2.39 -0.43
C LEU A 689 -10.83 3.34 -1.57
N PHE A 690 -10.81 2.85 -2.81
CA PHE A 690 -11.18 3.58 -4.03
C PHE A 690 -10.23 4.74 -4.40
N GLU A 691 -8.99 4.74 -3.95
CA GLU A 691 -7.98 5.74 -4.33
C GLU A 691 -7.19 5.29 -5.56
N GLY A 692 -7.38 6.02 -6.69
CA GLY A 692 -6.83 5.62 -8.00
C GLY A 692 -5.32 5.79 -8.13
N PHE A 693 -4.72 6.72 -7.39
CA PHE A 693 -3.30 7.08 -7.49
C PHE A 693 -2.44 6.53 -6.35
N VAL A 694 -2.97 5.66 -5.48
CA VAL A 694 -2.21 5.07 -4.37
C VAL A 694 -1.17 4.06 -4.86
N ARG A 695 -0.02 4.07 -4.18
CA ARG A 695 1.07 3.10 -4.36
C ARG A 695 1.41 2.45 -3.03
N SER A 696 1.51 1.11 -3.02
CA SER A 696 1.97 0.37 -1.85
C SER A 696 3.49 0.38 -1.72
N THR A 697 4.01 -0.02 -0.55
CA THR A 697 5.45 -0.22 -0.31
C THR A 697 6.04 -1.30 -1.23
N ALA A 698 5.25 -2.30 -1.62
CA ALA A 698 5.63 -3.33 -2.59
C ALA A 698 5.55 -2.86 -4.05
N GLY A 699 5.15 -1.61 -4.30
CA GLY A 699 5.05 -1.02 -5.63
C GLY A 699 3.77 -1.36 -6.38
N ALA A 700 2.77 -1.96 -5.74
CA ALA A 700 1.44 -2.14 -6.32
C ALA A 700 0.74 -0.78 -6.51
N ARG A 701 -0.08 -0.62 -7.57
CA ARG A 701 -0.59 0.68 -8.03
C ARG A 701 -2.08 0.66 -8.31
N GLY A 702 -2.72 1.79 -8.04
CA GLY A 702 -4.07 2.12 -8.46
C GLY A 702 -5.17 1.40 -7.69
N LEU A 703 -6.41 1.50 -8.19
CA LEU A 703 -7.62 1.01 -7.52
C LEU A 703 -7.56 -0.46 -7.10
N MET A 704 -6.98 -1.30 -7.94
CA MET A 704 -6.91 -2.74 -7.75
C MET A 704 -5.52 -3.21 -7.26
N GLN A 705 -4.62 -2.28 -6.91
CA GLN A 705 -3.28 -2.56 -6.37
C GLN A 705 -2.50 -3.64 -7.15
N ILE A 706 -2.37 -3.44 -8.45
CA ILE A 706 -1.68 -4.38 -9.33
C ILE A 706 -0.18 -4.04 -9.33
N VAL A 707 0.66 -5.07 -9.14
CA VAL A 707 2.11 -4.94 -9.29
C VAL A 707 2.45 -4.77 -10.78
N PRO A 708 3.39 -3.87 -11.16
CA PRO A 708 3.73 -3.58 -12.56
C PRO A 708 4.01 -4.82 -13.43
N ALA A 709 4.74 -5.80 -12.91
CA ALA A 709 5.02 -7.04 -13.65
C ALA A 709 3.75 -7.85 -13.96
N THR A 710 2.83 -7.94 -12.99
CA THR A 710 1.51 -8.58 -13.19
C THR A 710 0.68 -7.79 -14.20
N GLY A 711 0.69 -6.45 -14.10
CA GLY A 711 -0.01 -5.58 -15.07
C GLY A 711 0.47 -5.79 -16.50
N ALA A 712 1.79 -5.91 -16.70
CA ALA A 712 2.37 -6.16 -18.02
C ALA A 712 1.96 -7.54 -18.59
N ASP A 713 1.99 -8.60 -17.78
CA ASP A 713 1.56 -9.94 -18.18
C ASP A 713 0.07 -9.98 -18.55
N VAL A 714 -0.77 -9.36 -17.71
CA VAL A 714 -2.23 -9.29 -17.98
C VAL A 714 -2.54 -8.45 -19.21
N ALA A 715 -1.89 -7.31 -19.38
CA ALA A 715 -2.06 -6.47 -20.57
C ALA A 715 -1.68 -7.21 -21.85
N LEU A 716 -0.59 -7.98 -21.83
CA LEU A 716 -0.17 -8.82 -22.95
C LEU A 716 -1.24 -9.89 -23.29
N ARG A 717 -1.79 -10.57 -22.30
CA ARG A 717 -2.84 -11.61 -22.48
C ARG A 717 -4.14 -11.03 -23.01
N LEU A 718 -4.51 -9.82 -22.56
CA LEU A 718 -5.71 -9.12 -23.04
C LEU A 718 -5.51 -8.43 -24.39
N GLY A 719 -4.26 -8.22 -24.84
CA GLY A 719 -3.95 -7.36 -25.99
C GLY A 719 -4.33 -5.89 -25.75
N TRP A 720 -4.44 -5.46 -24.48
CA TRP A 720 -4.87 -4.11 -24.07
C TRP A 720 -4.40 -3.77 -22.64
N PRO A 721 -3.96 -2.52 -22.38
CA PRO A 721 -3.74 -1.45 -23.36
C PRO A 721 -2.55 -1.77 -24.26
N LEU A 722 -2.58 -1.26 -25.51
CA LEU A 722 -1.41 -1.34 -26.37
C LEU A 722 -0.26 -0.55 -25.75
N SER A 723 0.95 -1.10 -25.78
CA SER A 723 2.15 -0.44 -25.23
C SER A 723 2.02 -0.11 -23.73
N PHE A 724 1.57 -1.10 -22.93
CA PHE A 724 1.41 -0.94 -21.48
C PHE A 724 2.65 -0.32 -20.81
N GLN A 725 2.41 0.67 -19.97
CA GLN A 725 3.39 1.27 -19.07
C GLN A 725 2.93 1.13 -17.62
N PRO A 726 3.84 0.97 -16.64
CA PRO A 726 3.49 0.79 -15.24
C PRO A 726 2.56 1.85 -14.67
N ASP A 727 2.70 3.12 -15.06
CA ASP A 727 1.89 4.22 -14.56
C ASP A 727 0.45 4.20 -15.09
N MET A 728 0.17 3.43 -16.17
CA MET A 728 -1.20 3.22 -16.62
C MET A 728 -2.08 2.52 -15.56
N LEU A 729 -1.48 1.84 -14.56
CA LEU A 729 -2.21 1.24 -13.45
C LEU A 729 -2.87 2.28 -12.52
N TYR A 730 -2.44 3.53 -12.55
CA TYR A 730 -3.11 4.62 -11.83
C TYR A 730 -4.41 5.06 -12.52
N ARG A 731 -4.60 4.73 -13.80
CA ARG A 731 -5.83 5.01 -14.52
C ARG A 731 -6.93 4.04 -14.07
N PRO A 732 -8.04 4.53 -13.47
CA PRO A 732 -9.12 3.68 -12.97
C PRO A 732 -9.62 2.63 -13.96
N ILE A 733 -9.85 3.04 -15.21
CA ILE A 733 -10.34 2.13 -16.28
C ILE A 733 -9.33 0.99 -16.57
N VAL A 734 -8.04 1.25 -16.51
CA VAL A 734 -7.00 0.24 -16.71
C VAL A 734 -6.91 -0.67 -15.49
N SER A 735 -6.84 -0.07 -14.30
CA SER A 735 -6.70 -0.81 -13.05
C SER A 735 -7.85 -1.79 -12.82
N VAL A 736 -9.10 -1.34 -12.99
CA VAL A 736 -10.30 -2.18 -12.81
C VAL A 736 -10.34 -3.31 -13.85
N LYS A 737 -10.08 -3.00 -15.12
CA LYS A 737 -10.14 -4.01 -16.18
C LYS A 737 -9.06 -5.09 -16.04
N LEU A 738 -7.81 -4.69 -15.77
CA LEU A 738 -6.70 -5.64 -15.56
C LEU A 738 -6.88 -6.43 -14.26
N GLY A 739 -7.30 -5.76 -13.16
CA GLY A 739 -7.49 -6.40 -11.86
C GLY A 739 -8.61 -7.45 -11.88
N ALA A 740 -9.75 -7.12 -12.46
CA ALA A 740 -10.86 -8.05 -12.61
C ALA A 740 -10.48 -9.28 -13.47
N TYR A 741 -9.76 -9.07 -14.56
CA TYR A 741 -9.27 -10.17 -15.41
C TYR A 741 -8.26 -11.05 -14.66
N TYR A 742 -7.31 -10.46 -13.93
CA TYR A 742 -6.31 -11.20 -13.15
C TYR A 742 -6.99 -12.05 -12.07
N LEU A 743 -7.96 -11.48 -11.35
CA LEU A 743 -8.74 -12.19 -10.35
C LEU A 743 -9.52 -13.37 -10.96
N ALA A 744 -10.14 -13.15 -12.13
CA ALA A 744 -10.84 -14.22 -12.85
C ALA A 744 -9.89 -15.32 -13.33
N SER A 745 -8.71 -14.95 -13.82
CA SER A 745 -7.69 -15.92 -14.24
C SER A 745 -7.23 -16.78 -13.06
N ASN A 746 -7.03 -16.18 -11.89
CA ASN A 746 -6.69 -16.89 -10.66
C ASN A 746 -7.83 -17.82 -10.21
N ARG A 747 -9.10 -17.38 -10.30
CA ARG A 747 -10.25 -18.23 -9.98
C ARG A 747 -10.32 -19.46 -10.89
N ILE A 748 -10.08 -19.29 -12.17
CA ILE A 748 -10.05 -20.42 -13.13
C ILE A 748 -8.91 -21.39 -12.80
N ALA A 749 -7.71 -20.86 -12.53
CA ALA A 749 -6.55 -21.67 -12.18
C ALA A 749 -6.73 -22.50 -10.89
N LEU A 750 -7.57 -22.02 -9.98
CA LEU A 750 -7.89 -22.61 -8.69
C LEU A 750 -9.30 -23.29 -8.68
N SER A 751 -9.75 -23.78 -9.86
CA SER A 751 -10.97 -24.59 -10.02
C SER A 751 -12.26 -23.92 -9.52
N GLY A 752 -12.33 -22.60 -9.61
CA GLY A 752 -13.49 -21.79 -9.22
C GLY A 752 -13.49 -21.33 -7.76
N ASP A 753 -12.48 -21.70 -6.97
CA ASP A 753 -12.36 -21.32 -5.56
C ASP A 753 -12.04 -19.82 -5.41
N LEU A 754 -12.95 -19.08 -4.76
CA LEU A 754 -12.78 -17.64 -4.52
C LEU A 754 -11.76 -17.33 -3.41
N TYR A 755 -11.63 -18.20 -2.39
CA TYR A 755 -10.59 -18.04 -1.37
C TYR A 755 -9.21 -18.21 -1.97
N GLY A 756 -9.06 -19.24 -2.80
CA GLY A 756 -7.84 -19.46 -3.56
C GLY A 756 -7.54 -18.30 -4.51
N ALA A 757 -8.55 -17.77 -5.21
CA ALA A 757 -8.39 -16.63 -6.11
C ALA A 757 -7.91 -15.37 -5.37
N LEU A 758 -8.50 -15.06 -4.20
CA LEU A 758 -8.08 -13.94 -3.34
C LEU A 758 -6.66 -14.16 -2.80
N ALA A 759 -6.34 -15.38 -2.35
CA ALA A 759 -4.98 -15.73 -1.91
C ALA A 759 -3.96 -15.57 -3.04
N ALA A 760 -4.30 -16.01 -4.26
CA ALA A 760 -3.45 -15.87 -5.44
C ALA A 760 -3.25 -14.40 -5.84
N TYR A 761 -4.27 -13.60 -5.68
CA TYR A 761 -4.22 -12.16 -5.95
C TYR A 761 -3.24 -11.45 -5.01
N ASN A 762 -3.36 -11.71 -3.71
CA ASN A 762 -2.54 -11.05 -2.67
C ASN A 762 -1.12 -11.64 -2.55
N ALA A 763 -0.98 -12.98 -2.57
CA ALA A 763 0.29 -13.66 -2.30
C ALA A 763 0.90 -14.39 -3.51
N GLY A 764 0.26 -14.31 -4.66
CA GLY A 764 0.67 -14.98 -5.89
C GLY A 764 0.13 -16.41 -6.04
N PRO A 765 -0.10 -16.86 -7.29
CA PRO A 765 -0.76 -18.13 -7.59
C PRO A 765 0.01 -19.36 -7.10
N GLY A 766 1.34 -19.32 -7.08
CA GLY A 766 2.16 -20.41 -6.58
C GLY A 766 1.90 -20.76 -5.12
N ASN A 767 1.80 -19.74 -4.27
CA ASN A 767 1.46 -19.91 -2.86
C ASN A 767 0.02 -20.44 -2.68
N ALA A 768 -0.93 -19.87 -3.39
CA ALA A 768 -2.34 -20.27 -3.30
C ALA A 768 -2.55 -21.75 -3.72
N ILE A 769 -1.91 -22.20 -4.79
CA ILE A 769 -1.95 -23.60 -5.23
C ILE A 769 -1.37 -24.51 -4.13
N ALA A 770 -0.24 -24.14 -3.54
CA ALA A 770 0.37 -24.94 -2.46
C ALA A 770 -0.56 -25.01 -1.23
N TRP A 771 -1.25 -23.95 -0.87
CA TRP A 771 -2.21 -23.95 0.23
C TRP A 771 -3.48 -24.74 -0.10
N GLN A 772 -3.96 -24.66 -1.35
CA GLN A 772 -5.13 -25.45 -1.80
C GLN A 772 -4.84 -26.96 -1.71
N GLN A 773 -3.63 -27.39 -2.04
CA GLN A 773 -3.22 -28.81 -1.86
C GLN A 773 -3.27 -29.28 -0.40
N LEU A 774 -3.03 -28.37 0.55
CA LEU A 774 -3.12 -28.69 2.00
C LEU A 774 -4.54 -28.70 2.53
N ALA A 775 -5.44 -27.91 1.94
CA ALA A 775 -6.83 -27.74 2.38
C ALA A 775 -7.82 -28.67 1.66
N GLY A 776 -7.46 -29.18 0.48
CA GLY A 776 -8.39 -29.84 -0.40
C GLY A 776 -9.48 -28.85 -0.87
N ASN A 777 -10.74 -29.28 -0.81
CA ASN A 777 -11.90 -28.48 -1.24
C ASN A 777 -12.60 -27.75 -0.07
N ASP A 778 -12.00 -27.70 1.12
CA ASP A 778 -12.58 -27.04 2.29
C ASP A 778 -12.11 -25.57 2.37
N PRO A 779 -12.97 -24.59 2.07
CA PRO A 779 -12.58 -23.17 2.07
C PRO A 779 -12.23 -22.67 3.49
N ASP A 780 -12.85 -23.22 4.52
CA ASP A 780 -12.54 -22.82 5.89
C ASP A 780 -11.17 -23.36 6.32
N LEU A 781 -10.84 -24.60 5.92
CA LEU A 781 -9.49 -25.15 6.13
C LEU A 781 -8.45 -24.43 5.27
N PHE A 782 -8.82 -24.01 4.05
CA PHE A 782 -7.94 -23.19 3.21
C PHE A 782 -7.46 -21.94 3.95
N LEU A 783 -8.36 -21.19 4.56
CA LEU A 783 -8.01 -19.98 5.31
C LEU A 783 -7.02 -20.28 6.45
N GLU A 784 -7.19 -21.39 7.18
CA GLU A 784 -6.34 -21.72 8.32
C GLU A 784 -4.94 -22.26 7.92
N VAL A 785 -4.81 -22.83 6.73
CA VAL A 785 -3.51 -23.29 6.21
C VAL A 785 -2.74 -22.22 5.43
N VAL A 786 -3.37 -21.08 5.09
CA VAL A 786 -2.67 -19.92 4.55
C VAL A 786 -1.63 -19.45 5.55
N ARG A 787 -0.36 -19.44 5.15
CA ARG A 787 0.78 -19.20 6.07
C ARG A 787 1.10 -17.72 6.26
N ALA A 788 0.73 -16.88 5.30
CA ALA A 788 0.88 -15.43 5.37
C ALA A 788 -0.29 -14.81 6.17
N ALA A 789 0.02 -14.14 7.27
CA ALA A 789 -1.00 -13.49 8.11
C ALA A 789 -1.76 -12.42 7.31
N GLU A 790 -1.03 -11.60 6.56
CA GLU A 790 -1.60 -10.58 5.69
C GLU A 790 -2.64 -11.17 4.72
N THR A 791 -2.32 -12.30 4.07
CA THR A 791 -3.25 -12.93 3.12
C THR A 791 -4.49 -13.51 3.81
N ARG A 792 -4.35 -14.07 5.04
CA ARG A 792 -5.52 -14.50 5.83
C ARG A 792 -6.42 -13.31 6.17
N ASP A 793 -5.83 -12.21 6.62
CA ASP A 793 -6.55 -11.00 6.99
C ASP A 793 -7.20 -10.35 5.76
N TYR A 794 -6.53 -10.39 4.62
CA TYR A 794 -7.06 -9.95 3.33
C TYR A 794 -8.33 -10.75 2.94
N ILE A 795 -8.28 -12.07 2.96
CA ILE A 795 -9.43 -12.92 2.62
C ILE A 795 -10.59 -12.66 3.58
N ARG A 796 -10.33 -12.61 4.89
CA ARG A 796 -11.34 -12.30 5.91
C ARG A 796 -11.95 -10.93 5.69
N GLY A 797 -11.11 -9.91 5.48
CA GLY A 797 -11.56 -8.54 5.24
C GLY A 797 -12.44 -8.43 4.00
N VAL A 798 -12.07 -9.03 2.87
CA VAL A 798 -12.91 -9.05 1.67
C VAL A 798 -14.26 -9.74 1.93
N TYR A 799 -14.26 -10.85 2.70
CA TYR A 799 -15.48 -11.55 3.04
C TYR A 799 -16.42 -10.73 3.95
N GLU A 800 -15.86 -10.07 4.96
CA GLU A 800 -16.62 -9.18 5.85
C GLU A 800 -17.20 -8.01 5.08
N ILE A 801 -16.39 -7.35 4.26
CA ILE A 801 -16.82 -6.24 3.38
C ILE A 801 -17.93 -6.70 2.43
N TYR A 802 -17.80 -7.88 1.81
CA TYR A 802 -18.82 -8.44 0.92
C TYR A 802 -20.16 -8.63 1.63
N ASN A 803 -20.14 -9.14 2.87
CA ASN A 803 -21.37 -9.30 3.65
C ASN A 803 -22.00 -7.94 4.03
N ILE A 804 -21.19 -6.91 4.28
CA ILE A 804 -21.68 -5.56 4.54
C ILE A 804 -22.32 -4.98 3.26
N TYR A 805 -21.66 -5.09 2.11
CA TYR A 805 -22.24 -4.68 0.81
C TYR A 805 -23.55 -5.42 0.53
N SER A 806 -23.58 -6.72 0.76
CA SER A 806 -24.78 -7.52 0.58
C SER A 806 -25.94 -7.07 1.48
N ALA A 807 -25.63 -6.70 2.73
CA ALA A 807 -26.65 -6.18 3.65
C ALA A 807 -27.17 -4.79 3.24
N LEU A 808 -26.33 -3.93 2.70
CA LEU A 808 -26.69 -2.57 2.30
C LEU A 808 -27.43 -2.53 0.95
N TYR A 809 -26.94 -3.29 -0.05
CA TYR A 809 -27.42 -3.19 -1.43
C TYR A 809 -28.29 -4.36 -1.87
N SER A 810 -28.50 -5.35 -1.03
CA SER A 810 -29.40 -6.48 -1.25
C SER A 810 -30.19 -6.81 0.03
N PRO A 811 -30.95 -5.85 0.57
CA PRO A 811 -31.71 -6.13 1.78
C PRO A 811 -32.72 -7.25 1.50
N VAL A 812 -32.74 -8.26 2.38
CA VAL A 812 -33.74 -9.30 2.36
C VAL A 812 -35.09 -8.62 2.59
N ARG A 813 -36.00 -8.65 1.61
CA ARG A 813 -37.35 -8.13 1.72
C ARG A 813 -38.16 -9.02 2.63
#